data_df2d27e2913943316b499538cd9788bf
#
_entry.id   df2d27e2913943316b499538cd9788bf
#
_cell.length_a   1.000
_cell.length_b   1.000
_cell.length_c   1.000
_cell.angle_alpha   90.00
_cell.angle_beta   90.00
_cell.angle_gamma   90.00
#
_symmetry.space_group_name_H-M   'P 1'
#
loop_
_entity.id
_entity.type
_entity.pdbx_description
1 polymer ?
#
loop_
_entity_poly.entity_id
_entity_poly.type
_entity_poly.pdbx_seq_one_letter_code
_entity_poly.pdbx_strand_id
1 'polypeptide(L)'
;MLNDLDDLDPATPVLVGVGQHAEQPGRPGYARLSAVDLAAAAARRALADAGIDPAAIDTVAGVRQFEISGPRAKAPLGRSDNYPRSVAARLGADPARAVLEVVGGQSPQHLVNEFAAAIATGAGPEVVLLFGSEAISTARAFADAPDRPDFTEHVGGQLDDRGYGLAGLSSRYHAAHGLLGAPSQYALFENARRARLTLSRADYALAMGALFAPFTKVAAANPHAAAPVERDAAELATITERNRMIADPFPRFVVARDQVNQGAAVLLTSVGTARRLGVPAQRWVFLPGHADLRERDLLARADLSTSPAAIMAVRHALDLAGITLDQISTFDLYSCFPIAVFNLCDGLGLAPDDPRGLTLTGGLPFFGGAGNNYSMHAIAETVTRLRATPGGHGLVGANGGSLSKYSVGVYTTTPTPWRPDSSATLQAEIDSWEPVEVTTRADGWATIETFTITHGRDGRRTGIVVGRLDRDHRRFLATTVRGDTDLLDLLAGESPFGERIFVRATATGNRAALNRTALDALLPARTPGFRDEYDHVLVRRDGHLVEVTINRPQARNALHPPANAELDEVFDAYFADPDLWVAIITGAGDTAFSAGNDLIWTASGKRGSVPLTGFAGLTGRRHMTKPVIAAVNGYALGGGCEIALACHLVVADTTAQFALSEVRVGLVAGAGGLVRLPRALPPKLATEMILTGRRLDATEAHAHGLVNRIVPAGTALDGARTLAAEILASSPTSVRVSLQIMNETAGIADPHDAVAHDSPALDDLLLSEDMAEGLAAFAEKRTPHWRNR
;
A
#
# COMPACT_ATOMS: atom_id res chain seq x y z
N MET A 1 -38.17 16.02 -31.34
CA MET A 1 -37.57 15.68 -30.04
C MET A 1 -38.49 14.88 -29.10
N LEU A 2 -39.79 14.94 -29.15
CA LEU A 2 -40.69 14.15 -28.28
C LEU A 2 -40.93 12.71 -28.76
N ASN A 3 -40.79 12.43 -30.06
CA ASN A 3 -41.02 11.09 -30.63
C ASN A 3 -39.90 10.09 -30.31
N ASP A 4 -38.68 10.56 -30.04
CA ASP A 4 -37.53 9.67 -29.72
C ASP A 4 -37.58 9.12 -28.30
N LEU A 5 -38.31 9.75 -27.39
CA LEU A 5 -38.44 9.27 -25.99
C LEU A 5 -39.33 8.02 -25.89
N ASP A 6 -40.37 7.93 -26.72
CA ASP A 6 -41.34 6.83 -26.67
C ASP A 6 -40.75 5.51 -27.19
N ASP A 7 -39.69 5.59 -28.01
CA ASP A 7 -39.00 4.46 -28.61
C ASP A 7 -37.91 3.85 -27.67
N LEU A 8 -37.61 4.52 -26.53
CA LEU A 8 -36.59 4.03 -25.61
C LEU A 8 -37.09 2.82 -24.79
N ASP A 9 -36.20 1.85 -24.60
CA ASP A 9 -36.43 0.76 -23.70
C ASP A 9 -36.76 1.33 -22.28
N PRO A 10 -37.91 0.95 -21.68
CA PRO A 10 -38.25 1.38 -20.32
C PRO A 10 -37.19 1.10 -19.25
N ALA A 11 -36.30 0.14 -19.49
CA ALA A 11 -35.17 -0.18 -18.61
C ALA A 11 -33.95 0.74 -18.81
N THR A 12 -33.99 1.65 -19.82
CA THR A 12 -32.87 2.60 -20.04
C THR A 12 -32.59 3.42 -18.78
N PRO A 13 -31.36 3.40 -18.22
CA PRO A 13 -31.02 4.18 -17.03
C PRO A 13 -30.93 5.67 -17.32
N VAL A 14 -31.40 6.47 -16.37
CA VAL A 14 -31.39 7.95 -16.44
C VAL A 14 -31.07 8.53 -15.06
N LEU A 15 -30.24 9.59 -15.02
CA LEU A 15 -30.07 10.44 -13.86
C LEU A 15 -31.24 11.46 -13.86
N VAL A 16 -31.92 11.55 -12.71
CA VAL A 16 -33.13 12.36 -12.60
C VAL A 16 -33.06 13.48 -11.59
N GLY A 17 -32.14 13.37 -10.60
CA GLY A 17 -31.97 14.38 -9.58
C GLY A 17 -30.50 14.50 -9.15
N VAL A 18 -30.07 15.73 -8.86
CA VAL A 18 -28.74 16.02 -8.32
C VAL A 18 -28.84 17.02 -7.18
N GLY A 19 -27.97 16.92 -6.21
CA GLY A 19 -27.92 17.83 -5.08
C GLY A 19 -26.54 17.95 -4.49
N GLN A 20 -26.20 19.16 -4.03
CA GLN A 20 -24.93 19.46 -3.37
C GLN A 20 -25.20 20.30 -2.11
N HIS A 21 -24.37 20.13 -1.10
CA HIS A 21 -24.37 20.95 0.10
C HIS A 21 -22.94 21.18 0.58
N ALA A 22 -22.65 22.42 0.99
CA ALA A 22 -21.37 22.78 1.57
C ALA A 22 -21.58 23.78 2.72
N GLU A 23 -20.76 23.66 3.75
CA GLU A 23 -20.64 24.66 4.82
C GLU A 23 -19.17 24.88 5.19
N GLN A 24 -18.86 26.01 5.78
CA GLN A 24 -17.49 26.35 6.17
C GLN A 24 -17.43 26.95 7.56
N PRO A 25 -16.51 26.52 8.43
CA PRO A 25 -16.27 27.15 9.73
C PRO A 25 -16.02 28.65 9.56
N GLY A 26 -16.68 29.45 10.42
CA GLY A 26 -16.57 30.91 10.42
C GLY A 26 -17.37 31.65 9.34
N ARG A 27 -18.14 30.97 8.50
CA ARG A 27 -19.06 31.60 7.55
C ARG A 27 -20.51 31.55 8.05
N PRO A 28 -21.39 32.50 7.61
CA PRO A 28 -22.82 32.44 7.90
C PRO A 28 -23.43 31.10 7.45
N GLY A 29 -24.30 30.55 8.29
CA GLY A 29 -24.97 29.27 8.02
C GLY A 29 -24.15 28.02 8.39
N TYR A 30 -22.96 28.17 9.00
CA TYR A 30 -22.21 27.02 9.52
C TYR A 30 -22.94 26.40 10.74
N ALA A 31 -23.37 25.16 10.58
CA ALA A 31 -24.20 24.44 11.56
C ALA A 31 -23.48 23.26 12.22
N ARG A 32 -22.19 23.07 11.98
CA ARG A 32 -21.37 21.93 12.45
C ARG A 32 -21.96 20.57 12.09
N LEU A 33 -22.45 20.44 10.86
CA LEU A 33 -23.09 19.23 10.40
C LEU A 33 -22.08 18.05 10.41
N SER A 34 -22.59 16.87 10.75
CA SER A 34 -21.86 15.60 10.56
C SER A 34 -21.75 15.26 9.07
N ALA A 35 -20.89 14.31 8.72
CA ALA A 35 -20.85 13.82 7.36
C ALA A 35 -22.21 13.21 6.94
N VAL A 36 -22.92 12.52 7.85
CA VAL A 36 -24.27 12.01 7.60
C VAL A 36 -25.25 13.14 7.28
N ASP A 37 -25.21 14.24 8.05
CA ASP A 37 -26.12 15.39 7.85
C ASP A 37 -25.82 16.13 6.55
N LEU A 38 -24.53 16.27 6.17
CA LEU A 38 -24.12 16.86 4.90
C LEU A 38 -24.61 16.03 3.71
N ALA A 39 -24.47 14.70 3.77
CA ALA A 39 -25.01 13.81 2.75
C ALA A 39 -26.53 13.87 2.68
N ALA A 40 -27.22 13.86 3.82
CA ALA A 40 -28.68 13.97 3.86
C ALA A 40 -29.18 15.32 3.31
N ALA A 41 -28.47 16.41 3.57
CA ALA A 41 -28.78 17.72 3.01
C ALA A 41 -28.64 17.75 1.48
N ALA A 42 -27.58 17.13 0.94
CA ALA A 42 -27.39 16.98 -0.50
C ALA A 42 -28.47 16.07 -1.12
N ALA A 43 -28.77 14.94 -0.46
CA ALA A 43 -29.79 13.99 -0.92
C ALA A 43 -31.20 14.61 -0.95
N ARG A 44 -31.58 15.41 0.07
CA ARG A 44 -32.86 16.14 0.03
C ARG A 44 -32.96 17.08 -1.17
N ARG A 45 -31.86 17.73 -1.56
CA ARG A 45 -31.83 18.58 -2.76
C ARG A 45 -31.98 17.77 -4.04
N ALA A 46 -31.33 16.59 -4.11
CA ALA A 46 -31.46 15.70 -5.25
C ALA A 46 -32.90 15.17 -5.40
N LEU A 47 -33.55 14.81 -4.29
CA LEU A 47 -34.96 14.39 -4.25
C LEU A 47 -35.88 15.52 -4.66
N ALA A 48 -35.67 16.73 -4.17
CA ALA A 48 -36.43 17.92 -4.54
C ALA A 48 -36.23 18.30 -6.03
N ASP A 49 -35.01 18.15 -6.55
CA ASP A 49 -34.68 18.37 -7.97
C ASP A 49 -35.44 17.40 -8.90
N ALA A 50 -35.57 16.14 -8.47
CA ALA A 50 -36.31 15.12 -9.23
C ALA A 50 -37.83 15.14 -8.96
N GLY A 51 -38.29 15.72 -7.86
CA GLY A 51 -39.70 15.64 -7.40
C GLY A 51 -40.07 14.22 -6.89
N ILE A 52 -39.11 13.45 -6.38
CA ILE A 52 -39.29 12.06 -5.94
C ILE A 52 -39.47 12.02 -4.42
N ASP A 53 -40.49 11.26 -3.97
CA ASP A 53 -40.69 10.97 -2.55
C ASP A 53 -39.59 10.03 -2.02
N PRO A 54 -38.98 10.30 -0.86
CA PRO A 54 -37.97 9.41 -0.25
C PRO A 54 -38.42 7.95 -0.11
N ALA A 55 -39.72 7.68 0.07
CA ALA A 55 -40.26 6.34 0.15
C ALA A 55 -40.09 5.49 -1.13
N ALA A 56 -39.83 6.14 -2.26
CA ALA A 56 -39.58 5.44 -3.53
C ALA A 56 -38.13 4.87 -3.63
N ILE A 57 -37.24 5.23 -2.72
CA ILE A 57 -35.86 4.78 -2.74
C ILE A 57 -35.81 3.32 -2.26
N ASP A 58 -35.40 2.40 -3.12
CA ASP A 58 -35.20 1.00 -2.78
C ASP A 58 -33.73 0.66 -2.47
N THR A 59 -32.80 1.45 -2.99
CA THR A 59 -31.35 1.24 -2.82
C THR A 59 -30.63 2.54 -2.48
N VAL A 60 -29.76 2.48 -1.46
CA VAL A 60 -28.85 3.57 -1.13
C VAL A 60 -27.39 3.09 -1.24
N ALA A 61 -26.55 3.89 -1.88
CA ALA A 61 -25.13 3.59 -1.97
C ALA A 61 -24.29 4.81 -1.56
N GLY A 62 -23.53 4.64 -0.48
CA GLY A 62 -22.68 5.67 0.10
C GLY A 62 -21.22 5.50 -0.31
N VAL A 63 -20.55 6.58 -0.68
CA VAL A 63 -19.11 6.62 -0.88
C VAL A 63 -18.42 6.68 0.46
N ARG A 64 -17.45 5.80 0.70
CA ARG A 64 -16.73 5.69 1.97
C ARG A 64 -15.96 6.98 2.29
N GLN A 65 -16.13 7.50 3.48
CA GLN A 65 -15.48 8.72 3.96
C GLN A 65 -14.01 8.45 4.35
N PHE A 66 -13.19 9.49 4.39
CA PHE A 66 -11.80 9.37 4.85
C PHE A 66 -11.68 8.88 6.29
N GLU A 67 -12.58 9.27 7.18
CA GLU A 67 -12.62 8.83 8.59
C GLU A 67 -12.89 7.34 8.76
N ILE A 68 -13.37 6.67 7.73
CA ILE A 68 -13.62 5.23 7.72
C ILE A 68 -12.93 4.53 6.52
N SER A 69 -11.92 5.16 5.93
CA SER A 69 -11.18 4.64 4.76
C SER A 69 -10.15 3.56 5.08
N GLY A 70 -10.05 3.14 6.32
CA GLY A 70 -9.15 2.07 6.74
C GLY A 70 -9.43 1.61 8.17
N PRO A 71 -8.95 0.42 8.56
CA PRO A 71 -9.25 -0.16 9.89
C PRO A 71 -8.67 0.65 11.05
N ARG A 72 -7.70 1.53 10.78
CA ARG A 72 -7.07 2.43 11.77
C ARG A 72 -7.40 3.90 11.54
N ALA A 73 -8.36 4.19 10.66
CA ALA A 73 -8.80 5.57 10.44
C ALA A 73 -9.43 6.12 11.72
N LYS A 74 -9.11 7.37 12.04
CA LYS A 74 -9.62 8.02 13.25
C LYS A 74 -10.83 8.87 12.90
N ALA A 75 -11.89 8.73 13.68
CA ALA A 75 -13.08 9.57 13.65
C ALA A 75 -13.15 10.33 14.98
N PRO A 76 -12.48 11.48 15.13
CA PRO A 76 -12.33 12.15 16.42
C PRO A 76 -13.65 12.67 17.00
N LEU A 77 -14.66 12.87 16.16
CA LEU A 77 -16.01 13.31 16.58
C LEU A 77 -17.03 12.16 16.59
N GLY A 78 -16.59 10.91 16.48
CA GLY A 78 -17.50 9.77 16.32
C GLY A 78 -17.90 9.51 14.86
N ARG A 79 -18.64 8.44 14.63
CA ARG A 79 -19.11 8.02 13.31
C ARG A 79 -20.36 7.16 13.39
N SER A 80 -21.10 7.05 12.30
CA SER A 80 -22.18 6.06 12.16
C SER A 80 -21.63 4.64 12.03
N ASP A 81 -22.32 3.65 12.58
CA ASP A 81 -22.08 2.23 12.35
C ASP A 81 -22.56 1.76 10.97
N ASN A 82 -23.50 2.49 10.36
CA ASN A 82 -24.04 2.19 9.03
C ASN A 82 -24.36 3.50 8.28
N TYR A 83 -23.32 4.11 7.70
CA TYR A 83 -23.43 5.40 7.04
C TYR A 83 -24.57 5.50 6.01
N PRO A 84 -24.76 4.54 5.07
CA PRO A 84 -25.85 4.62 4.10
C PRO A 84 -27.23 4.60 4.76
N ARG A 85 -27.45 3.76 5.77
CA ARG A 85 -28.74 3.70 6.48
C ARG A 85 -28.98 4.92 7.35
N SER A 86 -27.94 5.50 7.92
CA SER A 86 -28.05 6.76 8.67
C SER A 86 -28.57 7.90 7.78
N VAL A 87 -28.05 7.98 6.56
CA VAL A 87 -28.54 8.97 5.58
C VAL A 87 -29.99 8.67 5.18
N ALA A 88 -30.34 7.42 4.89
CA ALA A 88 -31.71 7.01 4.56
C ALA A 88 -32.70 7.36 5.69
N ALA A 89 -32.34 7.08 6.94
CA ALA A 89 -33.17 7.41 8.11
C ALA A 89 -33.46 8.92 8.21
N ARG A 90 -32.47 9.78 7.93
CA ARG A 90 -32.65 11.24 7.92
C ARG A 90 -33.56 11.76 6.82
N LEU A 91 -33.74 10.97 5.76
CA LEU A 91 -34.65 11.26 4.65
C LEU A 91 -36.05 10.70 4.90
N GLY A 92 -36.23 9.80 5.87
CA GLY A 92 -37.44 9.03 6.08
C GLY A 92 -37.59 7.89 5.04
N ALA A 93 -36.49 7.43 4.44
CA ALA A 93 -36.46 6.32 3.49
C ALA A 93 -36.11 5.00 4.22
N ASP A 94 -36.69 3.89 3.76
CA ASP A 94 -36.38 2.53 4.25
C ASP A 94 -35.98 1.62 3.07
N PRO A 95 -34.75 1.78 2.54
CA PRO A 95 -34.30 1.05 1.39
C PRO A 95 -34.08 -0.43 1.70
N ALA A 96 -34.44 -1.31 0.77
CA ALA A 96 -34.19 -2.74 0.86
C ALA A 96 -32.69 -3.04 0.87
N ARG A 97 -31.89 -2.26 0.12
CA ARG A 97 -30.43 -2.43 -0.01
C ARG A 97 -29.67 -1.19 0.43
N ALA A 98 -28.60 -1.39 1.20
CA ALA A 98 -27.64 -0.36 1.58
C ALA A 98 -26.22 -0.82 1.25
N VAL A 99 -25.48 -0.01 0.51
CA VAL A 99 -24.13 -0.30 0.01
C VAL A 99 -23.14 0.74 0.52
N LEU A 100 -21.98 0.30 1.01
CA LEU A 100 -20.85 1.16 1.34
C LEU A 100 -19.67 0.83 0.42
N GLU A 101 -19.37 1.74 -0.49
CA GLU A 101 -18.40 1.57 -1.55
C GLU A 101 -16.95 1.62 -1.03
N VAL A 102 -16.01 1.05 -1.78
CA VAL A 102 -14.56 1.11 -1.51
C VAL A 102 -14.04 2.55 -1.58
N VAL A 103 -12.82 2.79 -1.06
CA VAL A 103 -12.16 4.09 -1.15
C VAL A 103 -11.64 4.38 -2.56
N GLY A 104 -11.70 5.65 -2.95
CA GLY A 104 -11.13 6.19 -4.19
C GLY A 104 -12.02 7.26 -4.82
N GLY A 105 -11.40 8.28 -5.40
CA GLY A 105 -12.16 9.35 -6.06
C GLY A 105 -12.90 8.91 -7.31
N GLN A 106 -12.62 7.72 -7.86
CA GLN A 106 -13.40 7.09 -8.94
C GLN A 106 -14.74 6.53 -8.45
N SER A 107 -14.90 6.26 -7.15
CA SER A 107 -16.05 5.53 -6.59
C SER A 107 -17.42 6.14 -6.91
N PRO A 108 -17.63 7.47 -6.92
CA PRO A 108 -18.91 8.04 -7.32
C PRO A 108 -19.29 7.69 -8.77
N GLN A 109 -18.35 7.81 -9.70
CA GLN A 109 -18.62 7.50 -11.11
C GLN A 109 -18.77 5.99 -11.32
N HIS A 110 -17.98 5.18 -10.63
CA HIS A 110 -18.14 3.73 -10.62
C HIS A 110 -19.53 3.29 -10.16
N LEU A 111 -20.05 3.88 -9.07
CA LEU A 111 -21.40 3.59 -8.60
C LEU A 111 -22.47 3.96 -9.65
N VAL A 112 -22.31 5.09 -10.35
CA VAL A 112 -23.23 5.45 -11.45
C VAL A 112 -23.18 4.39 -12.55
N ASN A 113 -21.97 3.97 -12.99
CA ASN A 113 -21.80 2.96 -14.04
C ASN A 113 -22.42 1.61 -13.63
N GLU A 114 -22.13 1.14 -12.41
CA GLU A 114 -22.62 -0.14 -11.88
C GLU A 114 -24.15 -0.15 -11.78
N PHE A 115 -24.73 0.87 -11.12
CA PHE A 115 -26.18 0.89 -10.92
C PHE A 115 -26.95 1.20 -12.21
N ALA A 116 -26.36 1.95 -13.15
CA ALA A 116 -26.92 2.09 -14.49
C ALA A 116 -26.99 0.74 -15.21
N ALA A 117 -25.91 -0.05 -15.16
CA ALA A 117 -25.90 -1.40 -15.72
C ALA A 117 -26.93 -2.32 -15.03
N ALA A 118 -27.04 -2.25 -13.69
CA ALA A 118 -28.03 -3.04 -12.95
C ALA A 118 -29.48 -2.68 -13.34
N ILE A 119 -29.80 -1.41 -13.43
CA ILE A 119 -31.12 -0.91 -13.88
C ILE A 119 -31.44 -1.37 -15.31
N ALA A 120 -30.46 -1.32 -16.20
CA ALA A 120 -30.60 -1.72 -17.59
C ALA A 120 -30.97 -3.20 -17.80
N THR A 121 -30.78 -4.06 -16.77
CA THR A 121 -31.23 -5.47 -16.82
C THR A 121 -32.75 -5.61 -16.78
N GLY A 122 -33.49 -4.58 -16.37
CA GLY A 122 -34.94 -4.60 -16.15
C GLY A 122 -35.40 -5.35 -14.90
N ALA A 123 -34.46 -6.01 -14.20
CA ALA A 123 -34.69 -6.74 -12.94
C ALA A 123 -33.88 -6.15 -11.76
N GLY A 124 -33.22 -5.03 -11.99
CA GLY A 124 -32.40 -4.31 -11.01
C GLY A 124 -33.23 -3.39 -10.11
N PRO A 125 -32.53 -2.53 -9.31
CA PRO A 125 -33.21 -1.55 -8.47
C PRO A 125 -34.00 -0.53 -9.29
N GLU A 126 -35.11 -0.01 -8.70
CA GLU A 126 -35.94 0.96 -9.38
C GLU A 126 -35.49 2.41 -9.17
N VAL A 127 -35.13 2.76 -7.92
CA VAL A 127 -34.66 4.11 -7.54
C VAL A 127 -33.45 4.00 -6.64
N VAL A 128 -32.31 4.42 -7.15
CA VAL A 128 -31.02 4.40 -6.46
C VAL A 128 -30.60 5.80 -6.04
N LEU A 129 -30.35 6.00 -4.76
CA LEU A 129 -29.73 7.21 -4.24
C LEU A 129 -28.24 6.95 -4.02
N LEU A 130 -27.40 7.62 -4.79
CA LEU A 130 -25.95 7.63 -4.66
C LEU A 130 -25.51 8.91 -3.95
N PHE A 131 -24.61 8.81 -2.97
CA PHE A 131 -24.16 9.99 -2.22
C PHE A 131 -22.81 9.78 -1.56
N GLY A 132 -22.22 10.89 -1.14
CA GLY A 132 -21.05 10.91 -0.28
C GLY A 132 -20.84 12.28 0.33
N SER A 133 -20.02 12.34 1.37
CA SER A 133 -19.77 13.57 2.11
C SER A 133 -18.51 13.49 2.96
N GLU A 134 -17.99 14.65 3.34
CA GLU A 134 -16.91 14.80 4.30
C GLU A 134 -17.16 15.98 5.24
N ALA A 135 -16.86 15.80 6.53
CA ALA A 135 -16.93 16.83 7.56
C ALA A 135 -15.56 17.13 8.18
N ILE A 136 -14.49 17.05 7.36
CA ILE A 136 -13.09 17.11 7.83
C ILE A 136 -12.75 18.48 8.43
N SER A 137 -13.32 19.59 7.90
CA SER A 137 -13.11 20.91 8.47
C SER A 137 -13.67 21.01 9.89
N THR A 138 -14.86 20.45 10.14
CA THR A 138 -15.45 20.37 11.48
C THR A 138 -14.61 19.48 12.39
N ALA A 139 -14.24 18.28 11.91
CA ALA A 139 -13.45 17.34 12.68
C ALA A 139 -12.12 17.96 13.15
N ARG A 140 -11.42 18.69 12.27
CA ARG A 140 -10.15 19.37 12.63
C ARG A 140 -10.35 20.57 13.55
N ALA A 141 -11.44 21.29 13.41
CA ALA A 141 -11.73 22.47 14.25
C ALA A 141 -12.12 22.08 15.68
N PHE A 142 -12.76 20.94 15.87
CA PHE A 142 -13.40 20.56 17.13
C PHE A 142 -12.85 19.26 17.76
N ALA A 143 -11.85 18.57 17.17
CA ALA A 143 -11.30 17.33 17.72
C ALA A 143 -10.93 17.41 19.22
N ASP A 144 -10.31 18.53 19.60
CA ASP A 144 -9.82 18.78 20.95
C ASP A 144 -10.62 19.91 21.68
N ALA A 145 -11.73 20.37 21.10
CA ALA A 145 -12.53 21.44 21.68
C ALA A 145 -13.41 20.93 22.85
N PRO A 146 -13.62 21.73 23.91
CA PRO A 146 -14.47 21.34 25.04
C PRO A 146 -15.95 21.19 24.65
N ASP A 147 -16.41 21.89 23.62
CA ASP A 147 -17.76 21.85 23.05
C ASP A 147 -17.84 21.02 21.75
N ARG A 148 -16.96 20.04 21.62
CA ARG A 148 -16.96 19.15 20.45
C ARG A 148 -18.28 18.44 20.26
N PRO A 149 -18.83 18.40 19.05
CA PRO A 149 -20.01 17.58 18.77
C PRO A 149 -19.67 16.09 18.84
N ASP A 150 -20.66 15.25 19.15
CA ASP A 150 -20.56 13.79 19.04
C ASP A 150 -21.41 13.34 17.86
N PHE A 151 -20.75 12.74 16.85
CA PHE A 151 -21.39 12.20 15.64
C PHE A 151 -21.58 10.68 15.70
N THR A 152 -21.36 10.10 16.89
CA THR A 152 -21.57 8.67 17.08
C THR A 152 -23.05 8.34 16.98
N GLU A 153 -23.39 7.39 16.12
CA GLU A 153 -24.75 6.88 16.02
C GLU A 153 -24.78 5.40 15.67
N HIS A 154 -25.83 4.73 16.11
CA HIS A 154 -26.04 3.31 15.94
C HIS A 154 -27.42 3.06 15.34
N VAL A 155 -27.48 2.91 14.03
CA VAL A 155 -28.73 2.64 13.28
C VAL A 155 -28.88 1.16 12.94
N GLY A 156 -27.78 0.40 12.93
CA GLY A 156 -27.77 -1.01 12.59
C GLY A 156 -28.27 -1.32 11.16
N GLY A 157 -28.84 -2.52 10.98
CA GLY A 157 -29.37 -2.97 9.70
C GLY A 157 -28.33 -3.62 8.79
N GLN A 158 -28.79 -4.31 7.74
CA GLN A 158 -27.92 -4.96 6.77
C GLN A 158 -27.16 -3.92 5.96
N LEU A 159 -25.86 -4.20 5.72
CA LEU A 159 -24.95 -3.38 4.94
C LEU A 159 -24.13 -4.28 4.01
N ASP A 160 -24.15 -3.99 2.71
CA ASP A 160 -23.21 -4.50 1.74
C ASP A 160 -21.93 -3.65 1.82
N ASP A 161 -21.03 -4.00 2.79
CA ASP A 161 -19.75 -3.33 2.96
C ASP A 161 -18.71 -3.96 2.03
N ARG A 162 -18.30 -3.23 1.00
CA ARG A 162 -17.32 -3.67 -0.02
C ARG A 162 -15.86 -3.62 0.45
N GLY A 163 -15.64 -3.33 1.72
CA GLY A 163 -14.33 -3.19 2.29
C GLY A 163 -13.63 -1.90 1.86
N TYR A 164 -12.30 -1.86 2.01
CA TYR A 164 -11.55 -0.62 1.81
C TYR A 164 -11.01 -0.43 0.39
N GLY A 165 -10.82 -1.49 -0.39
CA GLY A 165 -10.27 -1.40 -1.74
C GLY A 165 -8.85 -0.84 -1.80
N LEU A 166 -8.02 -1.08 -0.77
CA LEU A 166 -6.66 -0.55 -0.62
C LEU A 166 -5.57 -1.44 -1.24
N ALA A 167 -5.95 -2.59 -1.81
CA ALA A 167 -4.99 -3.48 -2.46
C ALA A 167 -4.22 -2.71 -3.56
N GLY A 168 -2.88 -2.84 -3.56
CA GLY A 168 -2.01 -2.17 -4.53
C GLY A 168 -1.74 -0.69 -4.28
N LEU A 169 -2.48 -0.01 -3.37
CA LEU A 169 -2.30 1.43 -3.11
C LEU A 169 -1.20 1.73 -2.11
N SER A 170 -0.98 0.83 -1.16
CA SER A 170 0.05 0.98 -0.14
C SER A 170 0.53 -0.39 0.33
N SER A 171 1.84 -0.55 0.45
CA SER A 171 2.48 -1.75 0.97
C SER A 171 3.42 -1.39 2.12
N ARG A 172 3.89 -2.39 2.87
CA ARG A 172 4.98 -2.19 3.84
C ARG A 172 6.22 -1.60 3.18
N TYR A 173 6.47 -1.95 1.93
CA TYR A 173 7.58 -1.44 1.16
C TYR A 173 7.43 0.06 0.86
N HIS A 174 6.24 0.50 0.40
CA HIS A 174 5.94 1.92 0.23
C HIS A 174 6.06 2.70 1.55
N ALA A 175 5.52 2.16 2.64
CA ALA A 175 5.59 2.77 3.97
C ALA A 175 7.02 2.96 4.46
N ALA A 176 7.90 1.97 4.27
CA ALA A 176 9.31 2.03 4.66
C ALA A 176 10.10 3.14 3.92
N HIS A 177 9.59 3.58 2.76
CA HIS A 177 10.20 4.60 1.93
C HIS A 177 9.42 5.93 1.90
N GLY A 178 8.47 6.12 2.82
CA GLY A 178 7.73 7.38 2.95
C GLY A 178 6.64 7.64 1.89
N LEU A 179 6.30 6.65 1.07
CA LEU A 179 5.25 6.73 0.05
C LEU A 179 3.85 6.42 0.63
N LEU A 180 3.46 7.11 1.71
CA LEU A 180 2.15 6.90 2.36
C LEU A 180 1.11 7.94 1.96
N GLY A 181 1.54 9.09 1.48
CA GLY A 181 0.66 10.21 1.14
C GLY A 181 0.55 10.43 -0.36
N ALA A 182 -0.62 10.85 -0.83
CA ALA A 182 -0.84 11.17 -2.22
C ALA A 182 0.19 12.17 -2.81
N PRO A 183 0.58 13.27 -2.11
CA PRO A 183 1.56 14.19 -2.68
C PRO A 183 2.88 13.53 -3.10
N SER A 184 3.44 12.64 -2.28
CA SER A 184 4.70 11.96 -2.61
C SER A 184 4.55 10.93 -3.73
N GLN A 185 3.41 10.26 -3.82
CA GLN A 185 3.14 9.28 -4.88
C GLN A 185 2.93 9.95 -6.24
N TYR A 186 2.10 10.99 -6.28
CA TYR A 186 1.82 11.73 -7.52
C TYR A 186 3.03 12.52 -8.03
N ALA A 187 3.89 12.99 -7.12
CA ALA A 187 5.11 13.70 -7.48
C ALA A 187 6.10 12.84 -8.29
N LEU A 188 6.11 11.52 -8.08
CA LEU A 188 6.93 10.61 -8.90
C LEU A 188 6.48 10.60 -10.36
N PHE A 189 5.17 10.59 -10.61
CA PHE A 189 4.61 10.67 -11.96
C PHE A 189 4.83 12.05 -12.58
N GLU A 190 4.64 13.11 -11.78
CA GLU A 190 4.83 14.49 -12.24
C GLU A 190 6.28 14.74 -12.68
N ASN A 191 7.26 14.31 -11.88
CA ASN A 191 8.67 14.42 -12.23
C ASN A 191 9.05 13.52 -13.40
N ALA A 192 8.47 12.33 -13.54
CA ALA A 192 8.66 11.48 -14.71
C ALA A 192 8.17 12.17 -16.00
N ARG A 193 6.99 12.85 -15.95
CA ARG A 193 6.50 13.65 -17.07
C ARG A 193 7.42 14.83 -17.38
N ARG A 194 7.91 15.54 -16.36
CA ARG A 194 8.88 16.63 -16.55
C ARG A 194 10.13 16.14 -17.27
N ALA A 195 10.64 14.98 -16.89
CA ALA A 195 11.78 14.34 -17.55
C ALA A 195 11.49 14.03 -19.02
N ARG A 196 10.34 13.42 -19.31
CA ARG A 196 9.93 13.08 -20.68
C ARG A 196 9.82 14.32 -21.58
N LEU A 197 9.35 15.43 -21.03
CA LEU A 197 9.20 16.70 -21.74
C LEU A 197 10.49 17.54 -21.78
N THR A 198 11.53 17.14 -21.05
CA THR A 198 12.80 17.88 -20.93
C THR A 198 12.64 19.34 -20.51
N LEU A 199 11.63 19.63 -19.69
CA LEU A 199 11.36 20.98 -19.20
C LEU A 199 12.20 21.33 -17.96
N SER A 200 12.62 22.58 -17.87
CA SER A 200 13.22 23.11 -16.65
C SER A 200 12.25 23.07 -15.48
N ARG A 201 12.74 23.17 -14.25
CA ARG A 201 11.89 23.24 -13.06
C ARG A 201 10.95 24.45 -13.08
N ALA A 202 11.48 25.59 -13.52
CA ALA A 202 10.73 26.83 -13.60
C ALA A 202 9.63 26.77 -14.65
N ASP A 203 9.94 26.30 -15.85
CA ASP A 203 8.95 26.16 -16.93
C ASP A 203 7.86 25.14 -16.57
N TYR A 204 8.25 24.04 -15.90
CA TYR A 204 7.29 23.05 -15.48
C TYR A 204 6.37 23.53 -14.35
N ALA A 205 6.91 24.30 -13.37
CA ALA A 205 6.12 24.94 -12.32
C ALA A 205 5.09 25.91 -12.93
N LEU A 206 5.53 26.71 -13.91
CA LEU A 206 4.65 27.63 -14.62
C LEU A 206 3.59 26.87 -15.44
N ALA A 207 3.93 25.76 -16.08
CA ALA A 207 2.99 24.92 -16.80
C ALA A 207 1.89 24.35 -15.86
N MET A 208 2.26 23.87 -14.66
CA MET A 208 1.29 23.45 -13.64
C MET A 208 0.39 24.61 -13.20
N GLY A 209 0.97 25.80 -13.01
CA GLY A 209 0.23 27.01 -12.68
C GLY A 209 -0.73 27.43 -13.80
N ALA A 210 -0.29 27.37 -15.06
CA ALA A 210 -1.10 27.72 -16.22
C ALA A 210 -2.29 26.76 -16.40
N LEU A 211 -2.08 25.44 -16.15
CA LEU A 211 -3.16 24.47 -16.16
C LEU A 211 -4.23 24.80 -15.12
N PHE A 212 -3.84 25.16 -13.90
CA PHE A 212 -4.77 25.32 -12.78
C PHE A 212 -5.30 26.74 -12.60
N ALA A 213 -4.73 27.77 -13.20
CA ALA A 213 -5.25 29.13 -13.10
C ALA A 213 -6.71 29.25 -13.58
N PRO A 214 -7.14 28.66 -14.70
CA PRO A 214 -8.56 28.64 -15.09
C PRO A 214 -9.47 27.92 -14.08
N PHE A 215 -8.96 26.90 -13.39
CA PHE A 215 -9.73 26.16 -12.37
C PHE A 215 -10.07 27.06 -11.18
N THR A 216 -9.16 27.98 -10.79
CA THR A 216 -9.41 28.92 -9.71
C THR A 216 -10.57 29.88 -10.03
N LYS A 217 -10.75 30.29 -11.30
CA LYS A 217 -11.87 31.13 -11.74
C LYS A 217 -13.20 30.40 -11.62
N VAL A 218 -13.24 29.13 -12.04
CA VAL A 218 -14.43 28.30 -11.89
C VAL A 218 -14.78 28.12 -10.41
N ALA A 219 -13.78 27.80 -9.55
CA ALA A 219 -13.99 27.65 -8.12
C ALA A 219 -14.45 28.96 -7.45
N ALA A 220 -13.93 30.11 -7.87
CA ALA A 220 -14.33 31.41 -7.34
C ALA A 220 -15.81 31.73 -7.58
N ALA A 221 -16.37 31.23 -8.69
CA ALA A 221 -17.78 31.38 -9.04
C ALA A 221 -18.69 30.26 -8.46
N ASN A 222 -18.11 29.16 -7.96
CA ASN A 222 -18.89 28.02 -7.47
C ASN A 222 -19.26 28.19 -5.98
N PRO A 223 -20.57 28.25 -5.60
CA PRO A 223 -21.01 28.49 -4.24
C PRO A 223 -20.64 27.38 -3.25
N HIS A 224 -20.27 26.20 -3.75
CA HIS A 224 -19.88 25.05 -2.93
C HIS A 224 -18.35 24.96 -2.73
N ALA A 225 -17.57 25.85 -3.36
CA ALA A 225 -16.11 25.80 -3.29
C ALA A 225 -15.58 26.16 -1.89
N ALA A 226 -14.61 25.37 -1.42
CA ALA A 226 -13.97 25.57 -0.10
C ALA A 226 -12.93 26.70 -0.11
N ALA A 227 -12.34 27.01 -1.25
CA ALA A 227 -11.31 28.06 -1.40
C ALA A 227 -11.58 28.90 -2.67
N PRO A 228 -12.68 29.68 -2.71
CA PRO A 228 -13.11 30.44 -3.88
C PRO A 228 -12.26 31.71 -4.08
N VAL A 229 -10.97 31.52 -4.41
CA VAL A 229 -10.01 32.62 -4.60
C VAL A 229 -9.36 32.44 -5.98
N GLU A 230 -9.56 33.43 -6.85
CA GLU A 230 -8.92 33.47 -8.17
C GLU A 230 -7.41 33.73 -8.03
N ARG A 231 -6.59 32.95 -8.77
CA ARG A 231 -5.13 33.03 -8.79
C ARG A 231 -4.62 32.90 -10.21
N ASP A 232 -3.53 33.62 -10.50
CA ASP A 232 -2.84 33.46 -11.77
C ASP A 232 -1.79 32.34 -11.73
N ALA A 233 -1.24 32.03 -12.91
CA ALA A 233 -0.27 30.94 -13.06
C ALA A 233 1.02 31.19 -12.26
N ALA A 234 1.47 32.43 -12.19
CA ALA A 234 2.69 32.80 -11.48
C ALA A 234 2.51 32.66 -9.96
N GLU A 235 1.35 33.09 -9.42
CA GLU A 235 1.02 32.91 -7.99
C GLU A 235 0.97 31.42 -7.62
N LEU A 236 0.40 30.58 -8.47
CA LEU A 236 0.33 29.15 -8.25
C LEU A 236 1.72 28.48 -8.28
N ALA A 237 2.61 28.93 -9.17
CA ALA A 237 3.96 28.39 -9.35
C ALA A 237 4.96 28.90 -8.29
N THR A 238 4.76 30.14 -7.76
CA THR A 238 5.75 30.79 -6.89
C THR A 238 5.72 30.23 -5.46
N ILE A 239 6.88 29.79 -4.99
CA ILE A 239 7.04 29.33 -3.61
C ILE A 239 7.08 30.51 -2.66
N THR A 240 6.17 30.49 -1.69
CA THR A 240 6.05 31.48 -0.61
C THR A 240 5.77 30.77 0.71
N GLU A 241 5.75 31.50 1.82
CA GLU A 241 5.35 30.94 3.11
C GLU A 241 3.93 30.32 3.06
N ARG A 242 2.99 30.95 2.36
CA ARG A 242 1.62 30.46 2.18
C ARG A 242 1.52 29.33 1.14
N ASN A 243 2.39 29.38 0.12
CA ASN A 243 2.49 28.39 -0.96
C ASN A 243 3.80 27.60 -0.85
N ARG A 244 4.06 27.02 0.32
CA ARG A 244 5.27 26.26 0.57
C ARG A 244 5.31 24.96 -0.25
N MET A 245 6.50 24.46 -0.55
CA MET A 245 6.67 23.13 -1.14
C MET A 245 6.13 22.04 -0.19
N ILE A 246 5.39 21.09 -0.73
CA ILE A 246 4.86 19.90 -0.01
C ILE A 246 5.67 18.65 -0.39
N ALA A 247 5.71 18.37 -1.67
CA ALA A 247 6.51 17.30 -2.29
C ALA A 247 6.91 17.79 -3.68
N ASP A 248 8.19 17.82 -4.00
CA ASP A 248 8.69 18.29 -5.28
C ASP A 248 8.07 17.50 -6.46
N PRO A 249 7.41 18.15 -7.45
CA PRO A 249 7.43 19.58 -7.74
C PRO A 249 6.21 20.38 -7.20
N PHE A 250 5.44 19.87 -6.25
CA PHE A 250 4.14 20.44 -5.82
C PHE A 250 4.26 21.50 -4.72
N PRO A 251 4.05 22.79 -5.01
CA PRO A 251 3.70 23.76 -3.97
C PRO A 251 2.26 23.51 -3.48
N ARG A 252 1.95 24.05 -2.29
CA ARG A 252 0.69 23.77 -1.59
C ARG A 252 -0.56 24.11 -2.40
N PHE A 253 -0.54 25.16 -3.22
CA PHE A 253 -1.73 25.63 -3.92
C PHE A 253 -2.18 24.70 -5.06
N VAL A 254 -1.32 23.82 -5.55
CA VAL A 254 -1.67 22.83 -6.58
C VAL A 254 -1.94 21.42 -6.03
N VAL A 255 -2.00 21.30 -4.70
CA VAL A 255 -2.31 20.03 -4.01
C VAL A 255 -3.78 20.03 -3.59
N ALA A 256 -4.46 18.90 -3.80
CA ALA A 256 -5.84 18.68 -3.37
C ALA A 256 -6.07 19.09 -1.92
N ARG A 257 -7.15 19.82 -1.68
CA ARG A 257 -7.56 20.31 -0.35
C ARG A 257 -8.52 19.31 0.29
N ASP A 258 -8.09 18.66 1.34
CA ASP A 258 -8.90 17.71 2.13
C ASP A 258 -9.76 18.39 3.22
N GLN A 259 -9.43 19.62 3.62
CA GLN A 259 -10.19 20.38 4.63
C GLN A 259 -11.47 20.98 4.04
N VAL A 260 -12.52 20.21 4.08
CA VAL A 260 -13.85 20.55 3.54
C VAL A 260 -14.96 20.06 4.46
N ASN A 261 -16.15 20.65 4.33
CA ASN A 261 -17.44 20.12 4.76
C ASN A 261 -18.36 20.17 3.53
N GLN A 262 -18.43 19.08 2.80
CA GLN A 262 -19.13 19.01 1.53
C GLN A 262 -19.86 17.67 1.40
N GLY A 263 -21.03 17.68 0.79
CA GLY A 263 -21.80 16.50 0.39
C GLY A 263 -22.41 16.67 -0.97
N ALA A 264 -22.52 15.58 -1.72
CA ALA A 264 -23.20 15.53 -3.01
C ALA A 264 -23.98 14.22 -3.15
N ALA A 265 -25.07 14.27 -3.92
CA ALA A 265 -25.94 13.14 -4.18
C ALA A 265 -26.50 13.17 -5.59
N VAL A 266 -26.77 11.98 -6.13
CA VAL A 266 -27.36 11.75 -7.44
C VAL A 266 -28.46 10.70 -7.32
N LEU A 267 -29.58 10.91 -8.00
CA LEU A 267 -30.66 9.94 -8.14
C LEU A 267 -30.63 9.32 -9.53
N LEU A 268 -30.60 8.00 -9.55
CA LEU A 268 -30.58 7.17 -10.74
C LEU A 268 -31.81 6.26 -10.77
N THR A 269 -32.44 6.14 -11.92
CA THR A 269 -33.61 5.27 -12.14
C THR A 269 -33.69 4.85 -13.60
N SER A 270 -34.73 4.09 -13.97
CA SER A 270 -35.03 3.79 -15.37
C SER A 270 -36.01 4.82 -16.00
N VAL A 271 -35.99 4.92 -17.32
CA VAL A 271 -37.00 5.71 -18.11
C VAL A 271 -38.40 5.31 -17.71
N GLY A 272 -38.69 4.00 -17.60
CA GLY A 272 -40.04 3.51 -17.23
C GLY A 272 -40.45 3.95 -15.81
N THR A 273 -39.52 3.84 -14.86
CA THR A 273 -39.78 4.29 -13.47
C THR A 273 -39.86 5.80 -13.38
N ALA A 274 -39.01 6.55 -14.08
CA ALA A 274 -39.10 8.01 -14.12
C ALA A 274 -40.47 8.51 -14.65
N ARG A 275 -40.98 7.86 -15.70
CA ARG A 275 -42.35 8.13 -16.20
C ARG A 275 -43.41 7.81 -15.16
N ARG A 276 -43.34 6.64 -14.52
CA ARG A 276 -44.29 6.20 -13.48
C ARG A 276 -44.32 7.16 -12.29
N LEU A 277 -43.18 7.68 -11.90
CA LEU A 277 -43.03 8.63 -10.80
C LEU A 277 -43.33 10.09 -11.19
N GLY A 278 -43.64 10.34 -12.47
CA GLY A 278 -43.96 11.67 -12.98
C GLY A 278 -42.78 12.64 -13.05
N VAL A 279 -41.55 12.12 -13.13
CA VAL A 279 -40.35 12.97 -13.26
C VAL A 279 -40.34 13.61 -14.66
N PRO A 280 -40.30 14.95 -14.77
CA PRO A 280 -40.33 15.63 -16.08
C PRO A 280 -39.14 15.23 -16.95
N ALA A 281 -39.37 14.94 -18.23
CA ALA A 281 -38.33 14.51 -19.17
C ALA A 281 -37.17 15.52 -19.29
N GLN A 282 -37.42 16.81 -19.04
CA GLN A 282 -36.39 17.86 -19.01
C GLN A 282 -35.37 17.66 -17.87
N ARG A 283 -35.66 16.80 -16.89
CA ARG A 283 -34.74 16.42 -15.80
C ARG A 283 -33.88 15.23 -16.16
N TRP A 284 -34.18 14.51 -17.24
CA TRP A 284 -33.48 13.27 -17.57
C TRP A 284 -32.11 13.55 -18.20
N VAL A 285 -31.10 12.87 -17.69
CA VAL A 285 -29.75 12.87 -18.27
C VAL A 285 -29.33 11.43 -18.47
N PHE A 286 -28.96 11.08 -19.68
CA PHE A 286 -28.55 9.75 -20.11
C PHE A 286 -27.06 9.57 -19.96
N LEU A 287 -26.61 8.31 -19.85
CA LEU A 287 -25.20 7.89 -19.78
C LEU A 287 -24.88 7.00 -21.00
N PRO A 288 -24.67 7.58 -22.20
CA PRO A 288 -24.41 6.83 -23.44
C PRO A 288 -23.04 6.15 -23.45
N GLY A 289 -22.07 6.63 -22.69
CA GLY A 289 -20.72 6.07 -22.62
C GLY A 289 -20.18 6.01 -21.20
N HIS A 290 -19.55 4.90 -20.88
CA HIS A 290 -18.95 4.68 -19.55
C HIS A 290 -17.84 3.62 -19.61
N ALA A 291 -16.94 3.64 -18.62
CA ALA A 291 -15.91 2.64 -18.47
C ALA A 291 -15.34 2.67 -17.04
N ASP A 292 -14.86 1.51 -16.57
CA ASP A 292 -14.15 1.32 -15.29
C ASP A 292 -12.90 0.49 -15.52
N LEU A 293 -11.73 1.10 -15.38
CA LEU A 293 -10.44 0.43 -15.58
C LEU A 293 -9.49 0.67 -14.40
N ARG A 294 -8.57 -0.27 -14.21
CA ARG A 294 -7.50 -0.18 -13.22
C ARG A 294 -6.14 -0.28 -13.89
N GLU A 295 -5.25 0.60 -13.48
CA GLU A 295 -3.84 0.57 -13.86
C GLU A 295 -3.07 -0.41 -12.97
N ARG A 296 -1.91 -0.87 -13.41
CA ARG A 296 -0.97 -1.63 -12.59
C ARG A 296 -0.49 -0.82 -11.39
N ASP A 297 0.00 -1.50 -10.37
CA ASP A 297 0.64 -0.88 -9.22
C ASP A 297 1.80 0.01 -9.64
N LEU A 298 2.02 1.12 -8.93
CA LEU A 298 2.96 2.18 -9.27
C LEU A 298 4.32 1.64 -9.76
N LEU A 299 4.94 0.74 -9.00
CA LEU A 299 6.27 0.24 -9.36
C LEU A 299 6.27 -0.81 -10.48
N ALA A 300 5.13 -1.38 -10.82
CA ALA A 300 5.00 -2.36 -11.88
C ALA A 300 4.70 -1.76 -13.27
N ARG A 301 4.43 -0.43 -13.35
CA ARG A 301 4.14 0.27 -14.61
C ARG A 301 5.37 0.40 -15.47
N ALA A 302 5.24 0.16 -16.77
CA ALA A 302 6.34 0.32 -17.72
C ALA A 302 6.84 1.76 -17.76
N ASP A 303 5.92 2.72 -17.88
CA ASP A 303 6.19 4.17 -17.91
C ASP A 303 5.43 4.88 -16.78
N LEU A 304 6.15 5.67 -15.98
CA LEU A 304 5.58 6.46 -14.90
C LEU A 304 5.11 7.86 -15.36
N SER A 305 5.40 8.24 -16.61
CA SER A 305 5.05 9.56 -17.15
C SER A 305 3.70 9.60 -17.85
N THR A 306 3.00 8.46 -17.96
CA THR A 306 1.74 8.30 -18.69
C THR A 306 0.71 7.51 -17.87
N SER A 307 -0.54 7.49 -18.33
CA SER A 307 -1.66 6.77 -17.71
C SER A 307 -2.51 6.05 -18.77
N PRO A 308 -1.98 4.99 -19.39
CA PRO A 308 -2.64 4.34 -20.52
C PRO A 308 -4.03 3.78 -20.19
N ALA A 309 -4.25 3.23 -19.00
CA ALA A 309 -5.57 2.74 -18.59
C ALA A 309 -6.63 3.85 -18.54
N ALA A 310 -6.28 5.06 -18.06
CA ALA A 310 -7.18 6.19 -18.04
C ALA A 310 -7.54 6.65 -19.47
N ILE A 311 -6.56 6.67 -20.37
CA ILE A 311 -6.75 7.02 -21.78
C ILE A 311 -7.66 5.98 -22.48
N MET A 312 -7.42 4.69 -22.24
CA MET A 312 -8.26 3.60 -22.76
C MET A 312 -9.70 3.73 -22.26
N ALA A 313 -9.91 4.03 -20.98
CA ALA A 313 -11.25 4.22 -20.40
C ALA A 313 -12.00 5.37 -21.10
N VAL A 314 -11.36 6.52 -21.30
CA VAL A 314 -11.98 7.67 -21.97
C VAL A 314 -12.31 7.33 -23.42
N ARG A 315 -11.37 6.74 -24.17
CA ARG A 315 -11.61 6.36 -25.57
C ARG A 315 -12.76 5.36 -25.69
N HIS A 316 -12.77 4.35 -24.83
CA HIS A 316 -13.85 3.36 -24.82
C HIS A 316 -15.22 4.00 -24.50
N ALA A 317 -15.29 4.91 -23.52
CA ALA A 317 -16.53 5.61 -23.21
C ALA A 317 -17.03 6.48 -24.38
N LEU A 318 -16.13 7.13 -25.12
CA LEU A 318 -16.47 7.90 -26.35
C LEU A 318 -16.95 6.97 -27.46
N ASP A 319 -16.25 5.85 -27.69
CA ASP A 319 -16.64 4.85 -28.70
C ASP A 319 -18.03 4.26 -28.40
N LEU A 320 -18.26 3.92 -27.11
CA LEU A 320 -19.57 3.40 -26.67
C LEU A 320 -20.69 4.40 -26.88
N ALA A 321 -20.41 5.70 -26.61
CA ALA A 321 -21.35 6.80 -26.87
C ALA A 321 -21.53 7.09 -28.37
N GLY A 322 -20.63 6.59 -29.23
CA GLY A 322 -20.65 6.85 -30.67
C GLY A 322 -20.29 8.29 -31.03
N ILE A 323 -19.43 8.94 -30.25
CA ILE A 323 -19.00 10.32 -30.43
C ILE A 323 -17.48 10.46 -30.41
N THR A 324 -16.98 11.57 -30.94
CA THR A 324 -15.57 11.96 -30.85
C THR A 324 -15.34 12.92 -29.69
N LEU A 325 -14.08 13.09 -29.29
CA LEU A 325 -13.66 13.99 -28.22
C LEU A 325 -14.08 15.46 -28.51
N ASP A 326 -14.09 15.87 -29.78
CA ASP A 326 -14.48 17.22 -30.18
C ASP A 326 -15.98 17.50 -29.99
N GLN A 327 -16.81 16.47 -29.90
CA GLN A 327 -18.23 16.58 -29.63
C GLN A 327 -18.58 16.72 -28.14
N ILE A 328 -17.57 16.57 -27.27
CA ILE A 328 -17.73 16.88 -25.85
C ILE A 328 -17.80 18.40 -25.68
N SER A 329 -18.85 18.89 -25.07
CA SER A 329 -19.07 20.32 -24.83
C SER A 329 -18.54 20.79 -23.45
N THR A 330 -18.41 19.88 -22.49
CA THR A 330 -17.93 20.20 -21.13
C THR A 330 -17.15 19.04 -20.53
N PHE A 331 -16.13 19.35 -19.74
CA PHE A 331 -15.34 18.38 -18.99
C PHE A 331 -15.37 18.70 -17.50
N ASP A 332 -15.31 17.67 -16.66
CA ASP A 332 -14.77 17.73 -15.31
C ASP A 332 -13.77 16.59 -15.13
N LEU A 333 -12.48 16.91 -15.24
CA LEU A 333 -11.39 15.98 -15.10
C LEU A 333 -10.87 16.01 -13.66
N TYR A 334 -10.71 14.83 -13.06
CA TYR A 334 -10.25 14.69 -11.69
C TYR A 334 -8.87 15.32 -11.50
N SER A 335 -8.78 16.37 -10.71
CA SER A 335 -7.66 17.30 -10.65
C SER A 335 -7.02 17.35 -9.26
N CYS A 336 -6.79 16.18 -8.63
CA CYS A 336 -6.13 16.12 -7.33
C CYS A 336 -4.69 16.65 -7.36
N PHE A 337 -4.01 16.48 -8.48
CA PHE A 337 -2.69 17.01 -8.83
C PHE A 337 -2.64 17.30 -10.33
N PRO A 338 -1.75 18.19 -10.80
CA PRO A 338 -1.66 18.53 -12.23
C PRO A 338 -1.49 17.32 -13.14
N ILE A 339 -0.66 16.34 -12.76
CA ILE A 339 -0.40 15.13 -13.55
C ILE A 339 -1.66 14.33 -13.87
N ALA A 340 -2.67 14.34 -12.99
CA ALA A 340 -3.91 13.62 -13.24
C ALA A 340 -4.67 14.20 -14.44
N VAL A 341 -4.57 15.51 -14.66
CA VAL A 341 -5.14 16.21 -15.82
C VAL A 341 -4.19 16.15 -17.01
N PHE A 342 -2.91 16.40 -16.80
CA PHE A 342 -1.89 16.38 -17.86
C PHE A 342 -1.83 15.03 -18.59
N ASN A 343 -1.93 13.90 -17.88
CA ASN A 343 -1.92 12.59 -18.53
C ASN A 343 -3.05 12.40 -19.52
N LEU A 344 -4.24 12.94 -19.22
CA LEU A 344 -5.36 12.91 -20.13
C LEU A 344 -5.16 13.89 -21.30
N CYS A 345 -4.66 15.09 -21.01
CA CYS A 345 -4.33 16.05 -22.06
C CYS A 345 -3.33 15.44 -23.06
N ASP A 346 -2.21 14.93 -22.55
CA ASP A 346 -1.17 14.31 -23.39
C ASP A 346 -1.67 13.11 -24.19
N GLY A 347 -2.49 12.23 -23.55
CA GLY A 347 -2.92 10.98 -24.17
C GLY A 347 -4.11 11.11 -25.13
N LEU A 348 -4.92 12.15 -24.95
CA LEU A 348 -6.10 12.42 -25.78
C LEU A 348 -5.88 13.54 -26.79
N GLY A 349 -4.77 14.28 -26.71
CA GLY A 349 -4.52 15.45 -27.56
C GLY A 349 -5.33 16.67 -27.13
N LEU A 350 -5.71 16.79 -25.85
CA LEU A 350 -6.38 17.98 -25.32
C LEU A 350 -5.34 19.05 -24.96
N ALA A 351 -5.62 20.29 -25.30
CA ALA A 351 -4.81 21.40 -24.83
C ALA A 351 -5.05 21.63 -23.31
N PRO A 352 -4.01 21.92 -22.51
CA PRO A 352 -4.19 22.26 -21.10
C PRO A 352 -5.06 23.51 -20.86
N ASP A 353 -5.17 24.37 -21.87
CA ASP A 353 -5.98 25.58 -21.92
C ASP A 353 -7.19 25.43 -22.88
N ASP A 354 -7.69 24.20 -23.06
CA ASP A 354 -8.84 23.92 -23.93
C ASP A 354 -9.98 24.92 -23.67
N PRO A 355 -10.50 25.59 -24.68
CA PRO A 355 -11.49 26.68 -24.54
C PRO A 355 -12.81 26.20 -23.90
N ARG A 356 -13.13 24.91 -23.92
CA ARG A 356 -14.29 24.33 -23.24
C ARG A 356 -14.13 24.30 -21.71
N GLY A 357 -12.90 24.47 -21.21
CA GLY A 357 -12.54 24.26 -19.83
C GLY A 357 -12.44 22.79 -19.44
N LEU A 358 -11.55 22.46 -18.52
CA LEU A 358 -11.31 21.08 -18.09
C LEU A 358 -11.96 20.77 -16.73
N THR A 359 -12.75 21.68 -16.17
CA THR A 359 -13.49 21.52 -14.93
C THR A 359 -14.77 22.33 -14.92
N LEU A 360 -15.80 21.81 -14.27
CA LEU A 360 -17.05 22.53 -13.95
C LEU A 360 -17.14 22.85 -12.46
N THR A 361 -16.47 22.08 -11.61
CA THR A 361 -16.43 22.30 -10.16
C THR A 361 -15.42 23.38 -9.77
N GLY A 362 -14.26 23.42 -10.42
CA GLY A 362 -13.11 24.24 -10.08
C GLY A 362 -11.91 23.47 -9.52
N GLY A 363 -11.96 22.13 -9.51
CA GLY A 363 -10.84 21.25 -9.16
C GLY A 363 -10.57 21.09 -7.67
N LEU A 364 -9.98 19.97 -7.30
CA LEU A 364 -9.77 19.56 -5.91
C LEU A 364 -8.92 20.53 -5.06
N PRO A 365 -7.93 21.28 -5.58
CA PRO A 365 -7.19 22.25 -4.78
C PRO A 365 -8.02 23.46 -4.36
N PHE A 366 -9.03 23.84 -5.13
CA PHE A 366 -9.78 25.10 -4.98
C PHE A 366 -11.25 24.87 -4.62
N PHE A 367 -11.97 24.03 -5.38
CA PHE A 367 -13.32 23.59 -5.01
C PHE A 367 -13.28 22.83 -3.69
N GLY A 368 -12.33 21.92 -3.56
CA GLY A 368 -12.15 21.05 -2.41
C GLY A 368 -12.20 19.58 -2.82
N GLY A 369 -11.35 18.79 -2.23
CA GLY A 369 -11.37 17.34 -2.34
C GLY A 369 -12.23 16.77 -1.21
N ALA A 370 -13.51 16.53 -1.48
CA ALA A 370 -14.45 15.92 -0.53
C ALA A 370 -14.16 14.43 -0.32
N GLY A 371 -12.96 14.13 0.15
CA GLY A 371 -12.49 12.75 0.35
C GLY A 371 -12.55 11.94 -0.92
N ASN A 372 -13.31 10.86 -0.89
CA ASN A 372 -13.57 10.02 -2.07
C ASN A 372 -14.74 10.52 -2.92
N ASN A 373 -15.45 11.59 -2.51
CA ASN A 373 -16.73 12.00 -3.11
C ASN A 373 -16.66 13.15 -4.11
N TYR A 374 -15.48 13.66 -4.47
CA TYR A 374 -15.35 14.80 -5.38
C TYR A 374 -16.09 14.58 -6.71
N SER A 375 -15.97 13.39 -7.31
CA SER A 375 -16.58 13.10 -8.61
C SER A 375 -18.11 13.12 -8.58
N MET A 376 -18.77 12.96 -7.42
CA MET A 376 -20.22 13.15 -7.28
C MET A 376 -20.62 14.62 -7.48
N HIS A 377 -19.78 15.55 -7.01
CA HIS A 377 -19.94 16.98 -7.27
C HIS A 377 -19.75 17.27 -8.77
N ALA A 378 -18.74 16.66 -9.40
CA ALA A 378 -18.50 16.78 -10.83
C ALA A 378 -19.69 16.30 -11.67
N ILE A 379 -20.29 15.16 -11.31
CA ILE A 379 -21.50 14.64 -11.95
C ILE A 379 -22.67 15.62 -11.77
N ALA A 380 -22.86 16.14 -10.54
CA ALA A 380 -23.94 17.09 -10.26
C ALA A 380 -23.80 18.39 -11.07
N GLU A 381 -22.60 18.96 -11.19
CA GLU A 381 -22.33 20.14 -12.02
C GLU A 381 -22.54 19.84 -13.51
N THR A 382 -22.07 18.67 -13.98
CA THR A 382 -22.25 18.24 -15.39
C THR A 382 -23.73 18.09 -15.73
N VAL A 383 -24.52 17.41 -14.90
CA VAL A 383 -25.98 17.27 -15.07
C VAL A 383 -26.66 18.64 -15.09
N THR A 384 -26.31 19.52 -14.17
CA THR A 384 -26.85 20.88 -14.09
C THR A 384 -26.53 21.68 -15.36
N ARG A 385 -25.28 21.63 -15.84
CA ARG A 385 -24.83 22.31 -17.05
C ARG A 385 -25.56 21.80 -18.30
N LEU A 386 -25.66 20.48 -18.46
CA LEU A 386 -26.31 19.87 -19.61
C LEU A 386 -27.82 20.19 -19.68
N ARG A 387 -28.48 20.25 -18.52
CA ARG A 387 -29.89 20.69 -18.46
C ARG A 387 -30.09 22.16 -18.87
N ALA A 388 -29.10 23.00 -18.51
CA ALA A 388 -29.13 24.42 -18.92
C ALA A 388 -28.77 24.61 -20.40
N THR A 389 -28.02 23.69 -21.01
CA THR A 389 -27.61 23.74 -22.43
C THR A 389 -27.88 22.38 -23.09
N PRO A 390 -29.19 22.06 -23.40
CA PRO A 390 -29.54 20.74 -23.90
C PRO A 390 -28.88 20.42 -25.27
N GLY A 391 -28.64 19.13 -25.51
CA GLY A 391 -28.07 18.61 -26.76
C GLY A 391 -26.55 18.49 -26.76
N GLY A 392 -25.87 18.96 -25.70
CA GLY A 392 -24.44 18.77 -25.51
C GLY A 392 -24.07 17.42 -24.87
N HIS A 393 -22.77 17.11 -24.89
CA HIS A 393 -22.20 15.98 -24.18
C HIS A 393 -21.21 16.48 -23.10
N GLY A 394 -21.32 15.93 -21.88
CA GLY A 394 -20.41 16.22 -20.79
C GLY A 394 -19.60 14.98 -20.46
N LEU A 395 -18.30 15.13 -20.21
CA LEU A 395 -17.42 14.04 -19.80
C LEU A 395 -16.95 14.27 -18.36
N VAL A 396 -17.22 13.30 -17.50
CA VAL A 396 -16.65 13.22 -16.13
C VAL A 396 -15.58 12.13 -16.11
N GLY A 397 -14.35 12.52 -15.85
CA GLY A 397 -13.23 11.60 -15.63
C GLY A 397 -12.88 11.54 -14.15
N ALA A 398 -13.02 10.37 -13.52
CA ALA A 398 -12.85 10.16 -12.10
C ALA A 398 -11.66 9.25 -11.82
N ASN A 399 -10.73 9.71 -10.97
CA ASN A 399 -9.49 9.02 -10.63
C ASN A 399 -9.43 8.65 -9.16
N GLY A 400 -8.88 7.47 -8.85
CA GLY A 400 -8.66 7.00 -7.49
C GLY A 400 -7.31 6.34 -7.30
N GLY A 401 -6.89 6.26 -6.02
CA GLY A 401 -5.58 5.73 -5.67
C GLY A 401 -4.44 6.59 -6.21
N SER A 402 -3.35 5.97 -6.61
CA SER A 402 -2.19 6.64 -7.21
C SER A 402 -2.26 6.53 -8.74
N LEU A 403 -3.20 7.22 -9.37
CA LEU A 403 -3.55 7.05 -10.79
C LEU A 403 -3.83 5.57 -11.15
N SER A 404 -4.43 4.82 -10.22
CA SER A 404 -4.54 3.36 -10.35
C SER A 404 -5.97 2.87 -10.62
N LYS A 405 -6.97 3.71 -10.42
CA LYS A 405 -8.37 3.40 -10.69
C LYS A 405 -8.96 4.54 -11.50
N TYR A 406 -9.64 4.25 -12.58
CA TYR A 406 -10.23 5.27 -13.42
C TYR A 406 -11.64 4.88 -13.86
N SER A 407 -12.62 5.73 -13.54
CA SER A 407 -14.00 5.60 -13.95
C SER A 407 -14.41 6.79 -14.81
N VAL A 408 -15.12 6.56 -15.90
CA VAL A 408 -15.54 7.60 -16.86
C VAL A 408 -17.04 7.52 -17.08
N GLY A 409 -17.68 8.67 -17.21
CA GLY A 409 -19.04 8.82 -17.68
C GLY A 409 -19.16 9.90 -18.75
N VAL A 410 -19.82 9.59 -19.86
CA VAL A 410 -20.28 10.56 -20.87
C VAL A 410 -21.77 10.76 -20.67
N TYR A 411 -22.19 12.00 -20.47
CA TYR A 411 -23.55 12.40 -20.13
C TYR A 411 -24.18 13.24 -21.24
N THR A 412 -25.50 13.10 -21.46
CA THR A 412 -26.26 13.93 -22.44
C THR A 412 -27.72 14.04 -22.06
N THR A 413 -28.36 15.10 -22.43
CA THR A 413 -29.83 15.24 -22.37
C THR A 413 -30.54 14.69 -23.61
N THR A 414 -29.80 14.30 -24.64
CA THR A 414 -30.35 13.66 -25.83
C THR A 414 -30.75 12.23 -25.51
N PRO A 415 -32.01 11.81 -25.78
CA PRO A 415 -32.41 10.42 -25.58
C PRO A 415 -31.48 9.45 -26.29
N THR A 416 -30.91 8.53 -25.55
CA THR A 416 -29.92 7.59 -26.09
C THR A 416 -30.14 6.22 -25.44
N PRO A 417 -30.15 5.11 -26.19
CA PRO A 417 -30.30 3.77 -25.66
C PRO A 417 -29.07 3.40 -24.86
N TRP A 418 -29.27 2.62 -23.79
CA TRP A 418 -28.17 2.05 -23.00
C TRP A 418 -27.44 0.98 -23.83
N ARG A 419 -26.13 0.93 -23.64
CA ARG A 419 -25.26 -0.12 -24.17
C ARG A 419 -24.33 -0.63 -23.07
N PRO A 420 -24.17 -1.97 -22.88
CA PRO A 420 -23.21 -2.52 -21.94
C PRO A 420 -21.79 -2.19 -22.40
N ASP A 421 -20.89 -1.94 -21.46
CA ASP A 421 -19.48 -1.69 -21.76
C ASP A 421 -18.68 -3.01 -21.91
N SER A 422 -17.45 -2.88 -22.35
CA SER A 422 -16.48 -3.98 -22.43
C SER A 422 -15.26 -3.75 -21.52
N SER A 423 -15.42 -3.02 -20.42
CA SER A 423 -14.35 -2.75 -19.45
C SER A 423 -13.63 -4.01 -18.97
N ALA A 424 -14.35 -5.12 -18.79
CA ALA A 424 -13.75 -6.39 -18.42
C ALA A 424 -12.74 -6.93 -19.44
N THR A 425 -13.03 -6.77 -20.76
CA THR A 425 -12.10 -7.16 -21.83
C THR A 425 -10.87 -6.27 -21.86
N LEU A 426 -11.06 -4.96 -21.73
CA LEU A 426 -9.95 -3.99 -21.67
C LEU A 426 -9.10 -4.18 -20.41
N GLN A 427 -9.73 -4.54 -19.28
CA GLN A 427 -8.99 -4.86 -18.07
C GLN A 427 -8.13 -6.11 -18.25
N ALA A 428 -8.63 -7.14 -18.92
CA ALA A 428 -7.86 -8.34 -19.22
C ALA A 428 -6.63 -8.01 -20.11
N GLU A 429 -6.78 -7.07 -21.05
CA GLU A 429 -5.66 -6.55 -21.85
C GLU A 429 -4.62 -5.86 -20.96
N ILE A 430 -5.03 -4.95 -20.07
CA ILE A 430 -4.14 -4.26 -19.12
C ILE A 430 -3.44 -5.27 -18.21
N ASP A 431 -4.17 -6.26 -17.72
CA ASP A 431 -3.64 -7.30 -16.82
C ASP A 431 -2.63 -8.22 -17.54
N SER A 432 -2.67 -8.28 -18.88
CA SER A 432 -1.72 -9.04 -19.70
C SER A 432 -0.39 -8.28 -19.97
N TRP A 433 -0.34 -6.97 -19.75
CA TRP A 433 0.90 -6.20 -19.96
C TRP A 433 2.02 -6.75 -19.07
N GLU A 434 3.24 -6.77 -19.59
CA GLU A 434 4.38 -7.25 -18.82
C GLU A 434 4.72 -6.25 -17.69
N PRO A 435 4.77 -6.70 -16.42
CA PRO A 435 5.13 -5.82 -15.31
C PRO A 435 6.64 -5.59 -15.29
N VAL A 436 7.05 -4.41 -14.84
CA VAL A 436 8.45 -4.16 -14.50
C VAL A 436 8.84 -4.98 -13.28
N GLU A 437 9.95 -5.70 -13.36
CA GLU A 437 10.50 -6.42 -12.23
C GLU A 437 10.92 -5.48 -11.11
N VAL A 438 10.52 -5.79 -9.88
CA VAL A 438 10.79 -4.97 -8.69
C VAL A 438 11.61 -5.76 -7.68
N THR A 439 12.62 -5.12 -7.10
CA THR A 439 13.31 -5.64 -5.92
C THR A 439 13.02 -4.81 -4.69
N THR A 440 12.71 -5.49 -3.58
CA THR A 440 12.51 -4.82 -2.29
C THR A 440 13.82 -4.62 -1.52
N ARG A 441 14.89 -5.30 -1.93
CA ARG A 441 16.25 -5.18 -1.37
C ARG A 441 17.21 -4.79 -2.49
N ALA A 442 17.56 -3.51 -2.52
CA ALA A 442 18.45 -2.94 -3.53
C ALA A 442 19.85 -2.70 -2.93
N ASP A 443 20.85 -3.27 -3.56
CA ASP A 443 22.26 -3.07 -3.21
C ASP A 443 23.10 -2.86 -4.48
N GLY A 444 23.95 -1.85 -4.48
CA GLY A 444 24.90 -1.57 -5.55
C GLY A 444 24.63 -0.26 -6.28
N TRP A 445 25.24 -0.11 -7.45
CA TRP A 445 25.02 1.03 -8.33
C TRP A 445 23.69 0.96 -9.01
N ALA A 446 23.09 2.12 -9.20
CA ALA A 446 21.76 2.27 -9.76
C ALA A 446 21.60 3.62 -10.44
N THR A 447 20.61 3.71 -11.32
CA THR A 447 20.27 4.93 -12.07
C THR A 447 18.91 5.46 -11.61
N ILE A 448 18.79 6.79 -11.45
CA ILE A 448 17.54 7.46 -11.05
C ILE A 448 16.57 7.45 -12.24
N GLU A 449 15.38 6.85 -12.05
CA GLU A 449 14.29 6.88 -13.02
C GLU A 449 13.35 8.06 -12.76
N THR A 450 12.90 8.22 -11.52
CA THR A 450 12.16 9.40 -11.04
C THR A 450 12.34 9.58 -9.54
N PHE A 451 11.90 10.71 -9.02
CA PHE A 451 12.10 11.05 -7.62
C PHE A 451 11.07 12.06 -7.11
N THR A 452 11.08 12.27 -5.81
CA THR A 452 10.49 13.45 -5.15
C THR A 452 11.28 13.83 -3.90
N ILE A 453 11.17 15.08 -3.46
CA ILE A 453 11.66 15.54 -2.17
C ILE A 453 10.46 15.97 -1.33
N THR A 454 10.19 15.29 -0.24
CA THR A 454 9.14 15.67 0.70
C THR A 454 9.64 16.74 1.68
N HIS A 455 8.79 17.72 1.99
CA HIS A 455 9.11 18.86 2.85
C HIS A 455 8.23 18.83 4.10
N GLY A 456 8.81 18.43 5.24
CA GLY A 456 8.14 18.46 6.54
C GLY A 456 7.89 19.87 7.05
N ARG A 457 6.92 20.03 7.96
CA ARG A 457 6.67 21.32 8.65
C ARG A 457 7.80 21.70 9.60
N ASP A 458 8.59 20.73 10.03
CA ASP A 458 9.80 20.88 10.85
C ASP A 458 11.05 21.27 10.03
N GLY A 459 10.89 21.59 8.75
CA GLY A 459 11.97 21.91 7.82
C GLY A 459 12.75 20.69 7.30
N ARG A 460 12.41 19.48 7.72
CA ARG A 460 13.08 18.26 7.24
C ARG A 460 12.75 18.02 5.77
N ARG A 461 13.78 17.74 4.99
CA ARG A 461 13.66 17.24 3.62
C ARG A 461 14.06 15.77 3.57
N THR A 462 13.33 15.00 2.77
CA THR A 462 13.65 13.58 2.50
C THR A 462 13.44 13.31 1.02
N GLY A 463 14.51 12.90 0.35
CA GLY A 463 14.43 12.43 -1.03
C GLY A 463 13.89 11.01 -1.09
N ILE A 464 12.97 10.76 -2.00
CA ILE A 464 12.45 9.43 -2.35
C ILE A 464 12.78 9.21 -3.81
N VAL A 465 13.50 8.12 -4.10
CA VAL A 465 13.99 7.78 -5.43
C VAL A 465 13.34 6.49 -5.88
N VAL A 466 12.80 6.49 -7.10
CA VAL A 466 12.59 5.30 -7.90
C VAL A 466 13.78 5.15 -8.82
N GLY A 467 14.46 4.02 -8.77
CA GLY A 467 15.64 3.78 -9.60
C GLY A 467 15.68 2.37 -10.15
N ARG A 468 16.66 2.14 -11.02
CA ARG A 468 16.95 0.83 -11.59
C ARG A 468 18.38 0.41 -11.24
N LEU A 469 18.53 -0.83 -10.75
CA LEU A 469 19.86 -1.38 -10.49
C LEU A 469 20.60 -1.60 -11.80
N ASP A 470 21.89 -1.18 -11.86
CA ASP A 470 22.71 -1.31 -13.06
C ASP A 470 22.94 -2.79 -13.46
N ARG A 471 22.95 -3.70 -12.46
CA ARG A 471 23.30 -5.12 -12.67
C ARG A 471 22.19 -5.96 -13.31
N ASP A 472 20.90 -5.63 -13.06
CA ASP A 472 19.76 -6.49 -13.44
C ASP A 472 18.52 -5.69 -13.85
N HIS A 473 18.62 -4.36 -13.91
CA HIS A 473 17.58 -3.40 -14.29
C HIS A 473 16.30 -3.47 -13.46
N ARG A 474 16.29 -4.20 -12.35
CA ARG A 474 15.12 -4.25 -11.45
C ARG A 474 14.86 -2.90 -10.81
N ARG A 475 13.61 -2.51 -10.81
CA ARG A 475 13.16 -1.25 -10.18
C ARG A 475 13.13 -1.38 -8.67
N PHE A 476 13.43 -0.29 -7.98
CA PHE A 476 13.38 -0.21 -6.52
C PHE A 476 12.95 1.17 -6.04
N LEU A 477 12.60 1.24 -4.74
CA LEU A 477 12.47 2.48 -3.98
C LEU A 477 13.66 2.61 -3.04
N ALA A 478 14.16 3.85 -2.88
CA ALA A 478 15.11 4.20 -1.82
C ALA A 478 14.79 5.59 -1.28
N THR A 479 15.27 5.89 -0.07
CA THR A 479 15.27 7.25 0.47
C THR A 479 16.69 7.72 0.70
N THR A 480 16.88 9.05 0.69
CA THR A 480 18.12 9.65 1.14
C THR A 480 18.39 9.27 2.59
N VAL A 481 19.68 9.13 2.95
CA VAL A 481 20.09 8.97 4.35
C VAL A 481 19.80 10.27 5.10
N ARG A 482 19.44 10.18 6.37
CA ARG A 482 19.25 11.38 7.18
C ARG A 482 20.56 12.15 7.28
N GLY A 483 20.51 13.44 6.91
CA GLY A 483 21.69 14.32 6.89
C GLY A 483 22.47 14.31 5.57
N ASP A 484 22.05 13.51 4.58
CA ASP A 484 22.64 13.53 3.23
C ASP A 484 22.14 14.80 2.50
N THR A 485 22.97 15.82 2.49
CA THR A 485 22.73 17.07 1.75
C THR A 485 23.07 16.92 0.30
N ASP A 486 24.10 16.15 -0.04
CA ASP A 486 24.64 16.06 -1.39
C ASP A 486 23.67 15.38 -2.36
N LEU A 487 23.08 14.24 -1.95
CA LEU A 487 22.06 13.61 -2.78
C LEU A 487 20.77 14.46 -2.84
N LEU A 488 20.40 15.13 -1.74
CA LEU A 488 19.27 16.06 -1.76
C LEU A 488 19.50 17.23 -2.71
N ASP A 489 20.71 17.77 -2.79
CA ASP A 489 21.07 18.86 -3.69
C ASP A 489 21.11 18.39 -5.16
N LEU A 490 21.61 17.17 -5.43
CA LEU A 490 21.46 16.55 -6.75
C LEU A 490 19.99 16.44 -7.16
N LEU A 491 19.14 15.90 -6.28
CA LEU A 491 17.71 15.74 -6.54
C LEU A 491 17.00 17.09 -6.72
N ALA A 492 17.45 18.14 -6.02
CA ALA A 492 16.93 19.50 -6.17
C ALA A 492 17.46 20.21 -7.43
N GLY A 493 18.46 19.67 -8.10
CA GLY A 493 19.00 20.17 -9.36
C GLY A 493 18.04 20.06 -10.54
N GLU A 494 18.42 20.60 -11.69
CA GLU A 494 17.56 20.67 -12.88
C GLU A 494 17.31 19.31 -13.50
N SER A 495 18.30 18.42 -13.56
CA SER A 495 18.18 17.13 -14.26
C SER A 495 18.82 15.97 -13.49
N PRO A 496 18.23 15.50 -12.39
CA PRO A 496 18.74 14.34 -11.67
C PRO A 496 18.39 13.00 -12.36
N PHE A 497 17.60 13.01 -13.40
CA PHE A 497 17.17 11.81 -14.14
C PHE A 497 18.36 11.19 -14.90
N GLY A 498 18.52 9.86 -14.80
CA GLY A 498 19.63 9.16 -15.40
C GLY A 498 20.94 9.26 -14.61
N GLU A 499 21.01 10.07 -13.56
CA GLU A 499 22.18 10.16 -12.70
C GLU A 499 22.38 8.87 -11.90
N ARG A 500 23.67 8.51 -11.70
CA ARG A 500 24.04 7.30 -10.96
C ARG A 500 24.13 7.58 -9.47
N ILE A 501 23.59 6.67 -8.69
CA ILE A 501 23.63 6.68 -7.23
C ILE A 501 24.04 5.30 -6.71
N PHE A 502 24.45 5.24 -5.46
CA PHE A 502 24.71 3.97 -4.78
C PHE A 502 23.59 3.71 -3.75
N VAL A 503 23.04 2.50 -3.76
CA VAL A 503 21.96 2.09 -2.88
C VAL A 503 22.36 0.90 -2.01
N ARG A 504 21.81 0.86 -0.78
CA ARG A 504 21.98 -0.24 0.18
C ARG A 504 20.66 -0.55 0.87
N ALA A 505 20.33 -1.84 0.94
CA ALA A 505 19.21 -2.31 1.73
C ALA A 505 19.55 -2.22 3.23
N THR A 506 18.59 -1.71 4.02
CA THR A 506 18.67 -1.66 5.49
C THR A 506 17.42 -2.26 6.11
N ALA A 507 17.43 -2.49 7.41
CA ALA A 507 16.28 -2.97 8.17
C ALA A 507 15.02 -2.07 8.04
N THR A 508 15.21 -0.81 7.69
CA THR A 508 14.14 0.20 7.56
C THR A 508 13.85 0.59 6.11
N GLY A 509 14.29 -0.20 5.14
CA GLY A 509 14.16 0.06 3.71
C GLY A 509 15.50 0.42 3.06
N ASN A 510 15.49 0.64 1.74
CA ASN A 510 16.70 0.97 0.99
C ASN A 510 17.11 2.43 1.23
N ARG A 511 18.40 2.68 1.34
CA ARG A 511 19.01 4.00 1.49
C ARG A 511 19.95 4.26 0.32
N ALA A 512 19.92 5.49 -0.19
CA ALA A 512 20.74 5.92 -1.30
C ALA A 512 21.61 7.11 -0.92
N ALA A 513 22.78 7.21 -1.53
CA ALA A 513 23.69 8.35 -1.52
C ALA A 513 24.36 8.49 -2.90
N LEU A 514 25.08 9.59 -3.16
CA LEU A 514 25.73 9.84 -4.45
C LEU A 514 26.67 8.70 -4.87
N ASN A 515 27.36 8.09 -3.92
CA ASN A 515 28.29 6.99 -4.18
C ASN A 515 28.48 6.14 -2.92
N ARG A 516 29.24 5.05 -3.07
CA ARG A 516 29.50 4.11 -1.97
C ARG A 516 30.20 4.78 -0.78
N THR A 517 31.21 5.63 -1.03
CA THR A 517 31.98 6.30 0.03
C THR A 517 31.08 7.23 0.85
N ALA A 518 30.23 8.01 0.20
CA ALA A 518 29.24 8.87 0.88
C ALA A 518 28.24 8.04 1.71
N LEU A 519 27.77 6.91 1.16
CA LEU A 519 26.86 6.03 1.88
C LEU A 519 27.54 5.37 3.09
N ASP A 520 28.80 4.92 2.95
CA ASP A 520 29.57 4.32 4.04
C ASP A 520 29.87 5.35 5.16
N ALA A 521 30.08 6.61 4.81
CA ALA A 521 30.27 7.69 5.79
C ALA A 521 28.98 8.00 6.58
N LEU A 522 27.82 8.01 5.89
CA LEU A 522 26.50 8.30 6.50
C LEU A 522 25.87 7.09 7.21
N LEU A 523 26.17 5.90 6.75
CA LEU A 523 25.72 4.62 7.29
C LEU A 523 26.92 3.66 7.37
N PRO A 524 27.80 3.86 8.32
CA PRO A 524 28.97 2.98 8.48
C PRO A 524 28.50 1.54 8.71
N ALA A 525 29.13 0.61 7.99
CA ALA A 525 28.92 -0.80 8.21
C ALA A 525 29.40 -1.15 9.62
N ARG A 526 28.57 -1.90 10.36
CA ARG A 526 28.97 -2.41 11.66
C ARG A 526 30.13 -3.42 11.44
N THR A 527 31.24 -3.21 12.12
CA THR A 527 32.29 -4.24 12.17
C THR A 527 31.77 -5.40 13.05
N PRO A 528 31.69 -6.62 12.52
CA PRO A 528 31.27 -7.75 13.32
C PRO A 528 32.22 -7.95 14.53
N GLY A 529 31.64 -8.14 15.70
CA GLY A 529 32.38 -8.39 16.94
C GLY A 529 31.42 -8.55 18.11
N PHE A 530 31.88 -9.25 19.15
CA PHE A 530 31.09 -9.40 20.36
C PHE A 530 31.31 -8.19 21.27
N ARG A 531 30.24 -7.75 21.94
CA ARG A 531 30.31 -6.80 23.05
C ARG A 531 30.69 -7.56 24.34
N ASP A 532 31.13 -6.83 25.32
CA ASP A 532 31.36 -7.37 26.66
C ASP A 532 30.06 -7.75 27.37
N GLU A 533 28.97 -6.93 27.13
CA GLU A 533 27.66 -7.14 27.72
C GLU A 533 26.52 -6.78 26.71
N TYR A 534 25.39 -7.45 26.86
CA TYR A 534 24.15 -7.24 26.16
C TYR A 534 22.99 -7.12 27.14
N ASP A 535 22.00 -6.31 26.84
CA ASP A 535 20.84 -6.10 27.73
C ASP A 535 19.85 -7.28 27.73
N HIS A 536 19.76 -7.99 26.61
CA HIS A 536 18.71 -8.99 26.35
C HIS A 536 19.25 -10.37 25.97
N VAL A 537 20.55 -10.52 25.87
CA VAL A 537 21.22 -11.74 25.41
C VAL A 537 22.41 -12.04 26.31
N LEU A 538 22.63 -13.31 26.65
CA LEU A 538 23.85 -13.76 27.27
C LEU A 538 24.67 -14.52 26.22
N VAL A 539 25.98 -14.23 26.17
CA VAL A 539 26.90 -14.87 25.23
C VAL A 539 28.04 -15.51 26.04
N ARG A 540 28.26 -16.79 25.82
CA ARG A 540 29.38 -17.54 26.34
C ARG A 540 30.18 -18.13 25.18
N ARG A 541 31.50 -17.99 25.23
CA ARG A 541 32.41 -18.62 24.26
C ARG A 541 33.23 -19.65 24.97
N ASP A 542 33.38 -20.84 24.38
CA ASP A 542 34.15 -21.93 24.94
C ASP A 542 34.86 -22.68 23.78
N GLY A 543 36.16 -22.41 23.61
CA GLY A 543 36.90 -22.87 22.42
C GLY A 543 36.23 -22.42 21.13
N HIS A 544 35.83 -23.37 20.28
CA HIS A 544 35.21 -23.12 18.99
C HIS A 544 33.67 -23.07 19.06
N LEU A 545 33.08 -23.10 20.25
CA LEU A 545 31.65 -23.03 20.51
C LEU A 545 31.22 -21.65 21.01
N VAL A 546 30.12 -21.13 20.51
CA VAL A 546 29.42 -19.99 21.11
C VAL A 546 28.02 -20.41 21.55
N GLU A 547 27.69 -20.10 22.82
CA GLU A 547 26.36 -20.27 23.39
C GLU A 547 25.66 -18.90 23.46
N VAL A 548 24.47 -18.81 22.93
CA VAL A 548 23.67 -17.60 22.86
C VAL A 548 22.36 -17.84 23.60
N THR A 549 22.14 -17.16 24.72
CA THR A 549 20.92 -17.31 25.51
C THR A 549 20.04 -16.08 25.39
N ILE A 550 18.81 -16.24 24.93
CA ILE A 550 17.79 -15.19 24.96
C ILE A 550 17.44 -14.93 26.42
N ASN A 551 17.74 -13.75 26.95
CA ASN A 551 17.64 -13.44 28.38
C ASN A 551 16.47 -12.45 28.65
N ARG A 552 15.28 -12.92 28.45
CA ARG A 552 14.02 -12.21 28.80
C ARG A 552 12.99 -13.16 29.43
N PRO A 553 13.35 -13.92 30.49
CA PRO A 553 12.47 -14.95 31.05
C PRO A 553 11.13 -14.40 31.55
N GLN A 554 11.08 -13.15 32.05
CA GLN A 554 9.88 -12.45 32.49
C GLN A 554 8.86 -12.26 31.36
N ALA A 555 9.32 -12.20 30.11
CA ALA A 555 8.49 -12.13 28.90
C ALA A 555 8.44 -13.47 28.16
N ARG A 556 8.78 -14.59 28.79
CA ARG A 556 8.93 -15.91 28.18
C ARG A 556 9.85 -15.89 26.96
N ASN A 557 10.92 -15.13 27.06
CA ASN A 557 11.91 -14.93 26.01
C ASN A 557 11.31 -14.43 24.69
N ALA A 558 10.18 -13.68 24.74
CA ALA A 558 9.63 -12.98 23.58
C ALA A 558 10.59 -11.87 23.13
N LEU A 559 10.69 -11.69 21.81
CA LEU A 559 11.63 -10.76 21.20
C LEU A 559 10.95 -9.48 20.75
N HIS A 560 11.44 -8.35 21.25
CA HIS A 560 11.15 -7.01 20.76
C HIS A 560 12.30 -6.51 19.87
N PRO A 561 12.16 -5.38 19.13
CA PRO A 561 13.21 -4.91 18.23
C PRO A 561 14.61 -4.77 18.81
N PRO A 562 14.84 -4.26 20.05
CA PRO A 562 16.18 -4.24 20.66
C PRO A 562 16.80 -5.62 20.83
N ALA A 563 16.06 -6.61 21.34
CA ALA A 563 16.56 -7.96 21.49
C ALA A 563 16.90 -8.63 20.13
N ASN A 564 16.08 -8.37 19.11
CA ASN A 564 16.39 -8.83 17.75
C ASN A 564 17.68 -8.19 17.20
N ALA A 565 17.93 -6.91 17.52
CA ALA A 565 19.15 -6.22 17.08
C ALA A 565 20.41 -6.78 17.75
N GLU A 566 20.34 -7.11 19.07
CA GLU A 566 21.44 -7.73 19.77
C GLU A 566 21.73 -9.13 19.25
N LEU A 567 20.72 -9.96 19.02
CA LEU A 567 20.89 -11.29 18.42
C LEU A 567 21.49 -11.21 17.01
N ASP A 568 21.07 -10.25 16.22
CA ASP A 568 21.66 -10.01 14.89
C ASP A 568 23.14 -9.70 14.98
N GLU A 569 23.53 -8.86 15.94
CA GLU A 569 24.92 -8.51 16.19
C GLU A 569 25.75 -9.72 16.64
N VAL A 570 25.23 -10.52 17.54
CA VAL A 570 25.89 -11.74 18.03
C VAL A 570 26.09 -12.73 16.90
N PHE A 571 25.10 -12.96 16.06
CA PHE A 571 25.23 -13.87 14.91
C PHE A 571 26.11 -13.31 13.80
N ASP A 572 26.15 -11.98 13.59
CA ASP A 572 27.15 -11.37 12.68
C ASP A 572 28.59 -11.65 13.19
N ALA A 573 28.81 -11.46 14.48
CA ALA A 573 30.10 -11.76 15.10
C ALA A 573 30.46 -13.24 14.97
N TYR A 574 29.52 -14.16 15.24
CA TYR A 574 29.74 -15.61 15.11
C TYR A 574 30.10 -16.00 13.66
N PHE A 575 29.38 -15.53 12.67
CA PHE A 575 29.64 -15.90 11.28
C PHE A 575 30.96 -15.30 10.76
N ALA A 576 31.35 -14.15 11.29
CA ALA A 576 32.60 -13.49 10.90
C ALA A 576 33.86 -14.04 11.60
N ASP A 577 33.72 -14.61 12.79
CA ASP A 577 34.87 -15.11 13.61
C ASP A 577 35.34 -16.49 13.10
N PRO A 578 36.55 -16.60 12.52
CA PRO A 578 37.06 -17.88 11.98
C PRO A 578 37.29 -18.94 13.05
N ASP A 579 37.45 -18.53 14.32
CA ASP A 579 37.75 -19.46 15.43
C ASP A 579 36.47 -20.06 16.02
N LEU A 580 35.31 -19.55 15.72
CA LEU A 580 34.02 -20.10 16.14
C LEU A 580 33.44 -20.98 15.04
N TRP A 581 33.18 -22.26 15.35
CA TRP A 581 32.75 -23.26 14.37
C TRP A 581 31.29 -23.70 14.54
N VAL A 582 30.76 -23.68 15.78
CA VAL A 582 29.39 -24.08 16.13
C VAL A 582 28.75 -23.03 17.03
N ALA A 583 27.48 -22.75 16.83
CA ALA A 583 26.66 -21.93 17.72
C ALA A 583 25.50 -22.74 18.31
N ILE A 584 25.15 -22.48 19.56
CA ILE A 584 23.93 -22.95 20.21
C ILE A 584 23.08 -21.72 20.56
N ILE A 585 21.78 -21.75 20.30
CA ILE A 585 20.80 -20.76 20.77
C ILE A 585 19.80 -21.42 21.71
N THR A 586 19.54 -20.80 22.88
CA THR A 586 18.57 -21.27 23.87
C THR A 586 17.83 -20.14 24.56
N GLY A 587 16.85 -20.42 25.40
CA GLY A 587 16.11 -19.44 26.22
C GLY A 587 16.56 -19.50 27.69
N ALA A 588 16.64 -18.36 28.37
CA ALA A 588 16.89 -18.31 29.82
C ALA A 588 15.70 -18.87 30.62
N GLY A 589 16.00 -19.58 31.70
CA GLY A 589 15.00 -20.26 32.55
C GLY A 589 14.59 -21.61 31.98
N ASP A 590 13.48 -22.14 32.49
CA ASP A 590 12.98 -23.50 32.23
C ASP A 590 11.60 -23.56 31.55
N THR A 591 11.02 -22.41 31.25
CA THR A 591 9.63 -22.34 30.80
C THR A 591 9.53 -22.19 29.28
N ALA A 592 10.42 -21.43 28.67
CA ALA A 592 10.32 -21.12 27.25
C ALA A 592 11.68 -20.92 26.59
N PHE A 593 11.85 -21.53 25.45
CA PHE A 593 12.87 -21.17 24.49
C PHE A 593 12.61 -19.73 23.99
N SER A 594 11.45 -19.52 23.37
CA SER A 594 10.94 -18.20 23.04
C SER A 594 9.45 -18.25 22.70
N ALA A 595 8.67 -17.33 23.26
CA ALA A 595 7.26 -17.13 22.92
C ALA A 595 7.05 -16.31 21.63
N GLY A 596 8.11 -15.99 20.89
CA GLY A 596 8.07 -15.29 19.62
C GLY A 596 8.06 -13.78 19.74
N ASN A 597 7.23 -13.09 18.96
CA ASN A 597 7.15 -11.64 18.96
C ASN A 597 6.55 -11.10 20.27
N ASP A 598 7.14 -10.04 20.81
CA ASP A 598 6.61 -9.32 21.97
C ASP A 598 5.38 -8.49 21.56
N LEU A 599 4.19 -9.08 21.74
CA LEU A 599 2.92 -8.46 21.36
C LEU A 599 2.57 -7.24 22.23
N ILE A 600 3.06 -7.19 23.49
CA ILE A 600 2.88 -6.05 24.39
C ILE A 600 3.66 -4.86 23.84
N TRP A 601 4.92 -5.07 23.44
CA TRP A 601 5.70 -4.04 22.75
C TRP A 601 5.00 -3.56 21.48
N THR A 602 4.54 -4.50 20.65
CA THR A 602 3.87 -4.20 19.38
C THR A 602 2.59 -3.37 19.60
N ALA A 603 1.79 -3.71 20.61
CA ALA A 603 0.55 -3.00 20.96
C ALA A 603 0.82 -1.60 21.58
N SER A 604 1.99 -1.36 22.18
CA SER A 604 2.33 -0.08 22.82
C SER A 604 2.55 1.07 21.82
N GLY A 605 2.55 0.81 20.51
CA GLY A 605 2.81 1.79 19.47
C GLY A 605 4.28 2.26 19.38
N LYS A 606 5.18 1.66 20.14
CA LYS A 606 6.62 1.92 20.03
C LYS A 606 7.13 1.46 18.67
N ARG A 607 8.01 2.26 18.07
CA ARG A 607 8.59 1.96 16.77
C ARG A 607 9.89 1.17 16.90
N GLY A 608 10.08 0.19 16.03
CA GLY A 608 11.30 -0.58 15.88
C GLY A 608 11.20 -1.47 14.64
N SER A 609 12.34 -1.94 14.15
CA SER A 609 12.42 -2.82 12.98
C SER A 609 13.11 -4.13 13.36
N VAL A 610 12.72 -5.19 12.69
CA VAL A 610 13.46 -6.46 12.71
C VAL A 610 14.64 -6.32 11.75
N PRO A 611 15.85 -6.83 12.08
CA PRO A 611 16.99 -6.82 11.18
C PRO A 611 16.71 -7.46 9.82
N LEU A 612 17.50 -7.13 8.80
CA LEU A 612 17.41 -7.78 7.48
C LEU A 612 17.65 -9.29 7.52
N THR A 613 18.45 -9.73 8.47
CA THR A 613 18.72 -11.14 8.78
C THR A 613 17.52 -11.84 9.44
N GLY A 614 16.44 -11.11 9.65
CA GLY A 614 15.17 -11.62 10.15
C GLY A 614 15.09 -11.69 11.67
N PHE A 615 14.12 -12.44 12.16
CA PHE A 615 13.85 -12.62 13.58
C PHE A 615 15.00 -13.36 14.24
N ALA A 616 15.45 -12.88 15.39
CA ALA A 616 16.66 -13.33 16.11
C ALA A 616 17.96 -13.26 15.30
N GLY A 617 18.03 -12.46 14.22
CA GLY A 617 19.19 -12.42 13.35
C GLY A 617 19.40 -13.70 12.50
N LEU A 618 18.44 -14.62 12.46
CA LEU A 618 18.55 -15.94 11.84
C LEU A 618 17.52 -16.19 10.75
N THR A 619 16.24 -15.86 10.97
CA THR A 619 15.16 -16.35 10.10
C THR A 619 15.19 -15.79 8.67
N GLY A 620 15.85 -14.68 8.42
CA GLY A 620 16.08 -14.08 7.10
C GLY A 620 17.55 -14.10 6.67
N ARG A 621 18.44 -14.69 7.46
CA ARG A 621 19.88 -14.77 7.17
C ARG A 621 20.13 -15.69 5.97
N ARG A 622 20.87 -15.20 5.01
CA ARG A 622 21.33 -15.97 3.85
C ARG A 622 22.72 -16.52 4.10
N HIS A 623 23.07 -17.61 3.46
CA HIS A 623 24.40 -18.20 3.46
C HIS A 623 24.91 -18.54 4.87
N MET A 624 24.05 -19.21 5.68
CA MET A 624 24.50 -19.73 6.97
C MET A 624 25.40 -20.96 6.75
N THR A 625 26.70 -20.71 6.63
CA THR A 625 27.71 -21.74 6.35
C THR A 625 28.32 -22.36 7.59
N LYS A 626 27.95 -21.94 8.79
CA LYS A 626 28.36 -22.53 10.05
C LYS A 626 27.15 -23.07 10.80
N PRO A 627 27.28 -24.22 11.52
CA PRO A 627 26.17 -24.84 12.23
C PRO A 627 25.58 -23.96 13.32
N VAL A 628 24.25 -23.90 13.39
CA VAL A 628 23.48 -23.34 14.51
C VAL A 628 22.55 -24.40 15.04
N ILE A 629 22.58 -24.69 16.32
CA ILE A 629 21.75 -25.67 17.03
C ILE A 629 20.76 -24.91 17.91
N ALA A 630 19.47 -25.20 17.81
CA ALA A 630 18.47 -24.72 18.75
C ALA A 630 18.38 -25.70 19.93
N ALA A 631 18.65 -25.25 21.14
CA ALA A 631 18.41 -25.99 22.37
C ALA A 631 17.09 -25.54 23.00
N VAL A 632 16.03 -26.29 22.69
CA VAL A 632 14.64 -25.90 23.01
C VAL A 632 14.24 -26.42 24.38
N ASN A 633 14.23 -25.52 25.35
CA ASN A 633 14.00 -25.77 26.79
C ASN A 633 12.59 -25.35 27.23
N GLY A 634 11.56 -25.77 26.54
CA GLY A 634 10.17 -25.41 26.80
C GLY A 634 9.44 -24.85 25.57
N TYR A 635 8.66 -23.78 25.73
CA TYR A 635 7.83 -23.25 24.65
C TYR A 635 8.66 -22.62 23.51
N ALA A 636 8.48 -23.11 22.29
CA ALA A 636 8.93 -22.51 21.02
C ALA A 636 7.68 -22.11 20.22
N LEU A 637 7.12 -20.94 20.48
CA LEU A 637 5.84 -20.51 19.92
C LEU A 637 6.00 -19.33 18.97
N GLY A 638 5.22 -19.32 17.88
CA GLY A 638 5.28 -18.26 16.88
C GLY A 638 6.70 -18.05 16.36
N GLY A 639 7.21 -16.81 16.47
CA GLY A 639 8.59 -16.50 16.12
C GLY A 639 9.65 -17.38 16.81
N GLY A 640 9.37 -17.95 17.99
CA GLY A 640 10.25 -18.93 18.63
C GLY A 640 10.33 -20.25 17.87
N CYS A 641 9.23 -20.74 17.36
CA CYS A 641 9.20 -21.89 16.44
C CYS A 641 9.92 -21.54 15.12
N GLU A 642 9.74 -20.33 14.60
CA GLU A 642 10.41 -19.88 13.39
C GLU A 642 11.95 -19.79 13.55
N ILE A 643 12.44 -19.43 14.75
CA ILE A 643 13.88 -19.48 15.09
C ILE A 643 14.37 -20.92 15.06
N ALA A 644 13.68 -21.85 15.73
CA ALA A 644 14.05 -23.26 15.73
C ALA A 644 14.09 -23.84 14.30
N LEU A 645 13.09 -23.53 13.48
CA LEU A 645 13.03 -23.91 12.05
C LEU A 645 14.14 -23.27 11.21
N ALA A 646 14.72 -22.16 11.62
CA ALA A 646 15.82 -21.51 10.91
C ALA A 646 17.19 -22.08 11.30
N CYS A 647 17.30 -22.73 12.45
CA CYS A 647 18.51 -23.44 12.87
C CYS A 647 18.72 -24.71 12.05
N HIS A 648 19.97 -25.15 11.94
CA HIS A 648 20.30 -26.39 11.18
C HIS A 648 19.89 -27.66 11.93
N LEU A 649 19.94 -27.62 13.26
CA LEU A 649 19.65 -28.75 14.13
C LEU A 649 18.82 -28.29 15.34
N VAL A 650 18.00 -29.19 15.87
CA VAL A 650 17.17 -28.95 17.04
C VAL A 650 17.35 -30.06 18.09
N VAL A 651 17.75 -29.68 19.28
CA VAL A 651 17.71 -30.54 20.47
C VAL A 651 16.61 -30.00 21.38
N ALA A 652 15.68 -30.82 21.78
CA ALA A 652 14.56 -30.43 22.63
C ALA A 652 14.53 -31.24 23.93
N ASP A 653 14.19 -30.63 25.04
CA ASP A 653 13.82 -31.41 26.20
C ASP A 653 12.36 -31.90 26.14
N THR A 654 12.01 -32.82 27.05
CA THR A 654 10.68 -33.44 27.10
C THR A 654 9.54 -32.45 27.36
N THR A 655 9.82 -31.22 27.80
CA THR A 655 8.80 -30.15 28.04
C THR A 655 8.56 -29.30 26.81
N ALA A 656 9.39 -29.42 25.79
CA ALA A 656 9.33 -28.56 24.62
C ALA A 656 8.01 -28.68 23.84
N GLN A 657 7.48 -27.55 23.41
CA GLN A 657 6.27 -27.45 22.57
C GLN A 657 6.49 -26.49 21.43
N PHE A 658 6.16 -26.91 20.21
CA PHE A 658 6.29 -26.14 18.98
C PHE A 658 4.92 -25.76 18.42
N ALA A 659 4.74 -24.48 18.07
CA ALA A 659 3.50 -24.04 17.40
C ALA A 659 3.70 -22.76 16.59
N LEU A 660 2.89 -22.59 15.53
CA LEU A 660 2.70 -21.32 14.83
C LEU A 660 1.32 -20.78 15.19
N SER A 661 1.26 -19.99 16.28
CA SER A 661 -0.01 -19.57 16.88
C SER A 661 -0.52 -18.19 16.42
N GLU A 662 0.12 -17.58 15.44
CA GLU A 662 -0.15 -16.23 14.93
C GLU A 662 -1.58 -16.04 14.45
N VAL A 663 -2.19 -17.07 13.86
CA VAL A 663 -3.58 -17.01 13.36
C VAL A 663 -4.60 -16.74 14.49
N ARG A 664 -4.29 -17.12 15.74
CA ARG A 664 -5.15 -16.90 16.90
C ARG A 664 -5.21 -15.44 17.37
N VAL A 665 -4.28 -14.63 16.86
CA VAL A 665 -4.18 -13.19 17.18
C VAL A 665 -4.25 -12.30 15.93
N GLY A 666 -4.76 -12.86 14.82
CA GLY A 666 -4.95 -12.12 13.56
C GLY A 666 -3.65 -11.82 12.82
N LEU A 667 -2.60 -12.62 13.04
CA LEU A 667 -1.30 -12.50 12.40
C LEU A 667 -0.99 -13.76 11.57
N VAL A 668 0.15 -13.75 10.89
CA VAL A 668 0.70 -14.91 10.18
C VAL A 668 2.16 -15.15 10.58
N ALA A 669 2.63 -16.39 10.50
CA ALA A 669 4.03 -16.79 10.77
C ALA A 669 4.95 -16.28 9.65
N GLY A 670 5.14 -14.97 9.59
CA GLY A 670 5.80 -14.26 8.49
C GLY A 670 7.32 -14.24 8.56
N ALA A 671 7.94 -14.74 9.64
CA ALA A 671 9.39 -14.81 9.77
C ALA A 671 9.97 -16.12 9.19
N GLY A 672 9.21 -16.86 8.41
CA GLY A 672 9.65 -18.06 7.69
C GLY A 672 8.88 -19.33 8.04
N GLY A 673 7.99 -19.29 9.03
CA GLY A 673 7.19 -20.44 9.44
C GLY A 673 6.33 -21.00 8.32
N LEU A 674 5.64 -20.14 7.56
CA LEU A 674 4.84 -20.52 6.40
C LEU A 674 5.64 -21.18 5.27
N VAL A 675 6.95 -21.00 5.24
CA VAL A 675 7.84 -21.52 4.19
C VAL A 675 8.61 -22.75 4.67
N ARG A 676 9.16 -22.71 5.89
CA ARG A 676 10.02 -23.78 6.41
C ARG A 676 9.23 -24.95 6.99
N LEU A 677 8.12 -24.68 7.71
CA LEU A 677 7.37 -25.75 8.34
C LEU A 677 6.83 -26.79 7.33
N PRO A 678 6.23 -26.39 6.19
CA PRO A 678 5.78 -27.36 5.19
C PRO A 678 6.90 -28.12 4.46
N ARG A 679 8.14 -27.66 4.59
CA ARG A 679 9.33 -28.36 4.06
C ARG A 679 9.97 -29.28 5.09
N ALA A 680 9.73 -29.03 6.39
CA ALA A 680 10.28 -29.84 7.48
C ALA A 680 9.34 -30.95 7.96
N LEU A 681 8.02 -30.76 7.81
CA LEU A 681 6.98 -31.69 8.28
C LEU A 681 6.10 -32.16 7.13
N PRO A 682 5.40 -33.30 7.32
CA PRO A 682 4.35 -33.72 6.37
C PRO A 682 3.37 -32.58 6.10
N PRO A 683 3.03 -32.30 4.82
CA PRO A 683 2.28 -31.09 4.44
C PRO A 683 0.95 -30.91 5.19
N LYS A 684 0.22 -32.00 5.46
CA LYS A 684 -1.07 -31.93 6.18
C LYS A 684 -0.89 -31.54 7.65
N LEU A 685 0.13 -32.07 8.32
CA LEU A 685 0.47 -31.72 9.68
C LEU A 685 0.91 -30.23 9.77
N ALA A 686 1.79 -29.82 8.87
CA ALA A 686 2.22 -28.41 8.79
C ALA A 686 1.04 -27.46 8.57
N THR A 687 0.12 -27.83 7.65
CA THR A 687 -1.08 -27.04 7.37
C THR A 687 -2.00 -26.95 8.60
N GLU A 688 -2.23 -28.06 9.30
CA GLU A 688 -3.02 -28.07 10.53
C GLU A 688 -2.42 -27.14 11.58
N MET A 689 -1.11 -27.24 11.83
CA MET A 689 -0.41 -26.35 12.77
C MET A 689 -0.54 -24.86 12.39
N ILE A 690 -0.41 -24.54 11.11
CA ILE A 690 -0.51 -23.16 10.63
C ILE A 690 -1.93 -22.62 10.77
N LEU A 691 -2.95 -23.38 10.41
CA LEU A 691 -4.34 -22.90 10.37
C LEU A 691 -5.03 -22.91 11.74
N THR A 692 -4.60 -23.79 12.65
CA THR A 692 -5.24 -23.94 13.97
C THR A 692 -4.40 -23.42 15.13
N GLY A 693 -3.09 -23.21 14.91
CA GLY A 693 -2.15 -22.98 16.00
C GLY A 693 -1.97 -24.19 16.93
N ARG A 694 -2.17 -25.43 16.39
CA ARG A 694 -1.92 -26.68 17.11
C ARG A 694 -0.49 -26.72 17.59
N ARG A 695 -0.28 -27.27 18.78
CA ARG A 695 1.04 -27.53 19.35
C ARG A 695 1.47 -28.96 19.06
N LEU A 696 2.75 -29.13 18.76
CA LEU A 696 3.47 -30.38 18.74
C LEU A 696 4.30 -30.47 20.02
N ASP A 697 4.23 -31.58 20.74
CA ASP A 697 5.19 -31.85 21.82
C ASP A 697 6.53 -32.34 21.27
N ALA A 698 7.53 -32.50 22.12
CA ALA A 698 8.87 -32.92 21.72
C ALA A 698 8.88 -34.30 21.06
N THR A 699 8.01 -35.23 21.52
CA THR A 699 7.96 -36.62 21.03
C THR A 699 7.38 -36.65 19.62
N GLU A 700 6.27 -35.96 19.39
CA GLU A 700 5.65 -35.85 18.10
C GLU A 700 6.55 -35.09 17.10
N ALA A 701 7.19 -33.98 17.55
CA ALA A 701 8.13 -33.21 16.75
C ALA A 701 9.35 -34.06 16.30
N HIS A 702 9.86 -34.92 17.19
CA HIS A 702 10.94 -35.85 16.87
C HIS A 702 10.49 -36.95 15.91
N ALA A 703 9.32 -37.55 16.13
CA ALA A 703 8.76 -38.60 15.26
C ALA A 703 8.58 -38.12 13.80
N HIS A 704 8.33 -36.81 13.60
CA HIS A 704 8.18 -36.20 12.30
C HIS A 704 9.45 -35.49 11.76
N GLY A 705 10.58 -35.59 12.47
CA GLY A 705 11.89 -35.10 12.01
C GLY A 705 12.16 -33.62 12.24
N LEU A 706 11.30 -32.91 12.97
CA LEU A 706 11.56 -31.51 13.35
C LEU A 706 12.64 -31.40 14.45
N VAL A 707 12.70 -32.38 15.35
CA VAL A 707 13.66 -32.46 16.43
C VAL A 707 14.64 -33.59 16.16
N ASN A 708 15.94 -33.31 16.24
CA ASN A 708 16.99 -34.31 16.05
C ASN A 708 17.16 -35.21 17.28
N ARG A 709 17.06 -34.62 18.48
CA ARG A 709 17.27 -35.35 19.75
C ARG A 709 16.34 -34.87 20.85
N ILE A 710 15.76 -35.79 21.60
CA ILE A 710 15.03 -35.50 22.83
C ILE A 710 15.91 -35.85 24.00
N VAL A 711 15.92 -34.96 25.00
CA VAL A 711 16.66 -35.13 26.27
C VAL A 711 15.73 -34.90 27.45
N PRO A 712 16.08 -35.30 28.68
CA PRO A 712 15.28 -35.04 29.87
C PRO A 712 15.00 -33.54 30.11
N ALA A 713 13.91 -33.25 30.82
CA ALA A 713 13.52 -31.88 31.17
C ALA A 713 14.67 -31.09 31.80
N GLY A 714 14.88 -29.86 31.35
CA GLY A 714 15.92 -28.95 31.82
C GLY A 714 17.33 -29.25 31.30
N THR A 715 17.53 -30.25 30.43
CA THR A 715 18.87 -30.62 29.91
C THR A 715 19.04 -30.33 28.41
N ALA A 716 18.17 -29.53 27.80
CA ALA A 716 18.22 -29.17 26.37
C ALA A 716 19.58 -28.59 25.95
N LEU A 717 20.16 -27.69 26.78
CA LEU A 717 21.46 -27.08 26.51
C LEU A 717 22.62 -28.11 26.59
N ASP A 718 22.59 -29.01 27.55
CA ASP A 718 23.62 -30.06 27.68
C ASP A 718 23.54 -31.07 26.51
N GLY A 719 22.35 -31.43 26.11
CA GLY A 719 22.15 -32.22 24.92
C GLY A 719 22.64 -31.54 23.62
N ALA A 720 22.44 -30.24 23.51
CA ALA A 720 22.98 -29.44 22.41
C ALA A 720 24.51 -29.32 22.45
N ARG A 721 25.11 -29.20 23.63
CA ARG A 721 26.58 -29.26 23.81
C ARG A 721 27.16 -30.61 23.37
N THR A 722 26.48 -31.69 23.71
CA THR A 722 26.88 -33.04 23.27
C THR A 722 26.86 -33.14 21.74
N LEU A 723 25.82 -32.64 21.09
CA LEU A 723 25.73 -32.62 19.63
C LEU A 723 26.76 -31.68 18.99
N ALA A 724 27.00 -30.53 19.61
CA ALA A 724 28.04 -29.59 19.17
C ALA A 724 29.44 -30.21 19.24
N ALA A 725 29.75 -30.98 20.30
CA ALA A 725 31.04 -31.70 20.45
C ALA A 725 31.26 -32.73 19.34
N GLU A 726 30.20 -33.43 18.89
CA GLU A 726 30.29 -34.35 17.76
C GLU A 726 30.59 -33.62 16.43
N ILE A 727 30.00 -32.43 16.22
CA ILE A 727 30.29 -31.59 15.04
C ILE A 727 31.74 -31.06 15.12
N LEU A 728 32.18 -30.61 16.31
CA LEU A 728 33.52 -30.06 16.52
C LEU A 728 34.63 -31.13 16.34
N ALA A 729 34.31 -32.41 16.48
CA ALA A 729 35.23 -33.51 16.18
C ALA A 729 35.44 -33.69 14.65
N SER A 730 34.61 -33.09 13.82
CA SER A 730 34.70 -33.13 12.33
C SER A 730 35.46 -31.92 11.81
N SER A 731 36.02 -32.04 10.59
CA SER A 731 36.70 -30.90 9.94
C SER A 731 35.74 -29.70 9.77
N PRO A 732 36.02 -28.54 10.35
CA PRO A 732 35.16 -27.34 10.20
C PRO A 732 35.09 -26.84 8.76
N THR A 733 36.15 -27.00 7.96
CA THR A 733 36.15 -26.69 6.53
C THR A 733 35.15 -27.58 5.77
N SER A 734 35.17 -28.89 6.02
CA SER A 734 34.21 -29.83 5.39
C SER A 734 32.78 -29.56 5.82
N VAL A 735 32.52 -29.25 7.10
CA VAL A 735 31.19 -28.90 7.60
C VAL A 735 30.67 -27.61 6.92
N ARG A 736 31.53 -26.60 6.81
CA ARG A 736 31.20 -25.32 6.17
C ARG A 736 30.87 -25.50 4.69
N VAL A 737 31.73 -26.24 3.96
CA VAL A 737 31.52 -26.51 2.53
C VAL A 737 30.26 -27.34 2.28
N SER A 738 30.00 -28.34 3.12
CA SER A 738 28.77 -29.14 3.04
C SER A 738 27.50 -28.26 3.20
N LEU A 739 27.45 -27.38 4.20
CA LEU A 739 26.33 -26.45 4.39
C LEU A 739 26.20 -25.45 3.25
N GLN A 740 27.34 -25.00 2.68
CA GLN A 740 27.32 -24.08 1.55
C GLN A 740 26.70 -24.74 0.32
N ILE A 741 27.13 -25.95 -0.04
CA ILE A 741 26.60 -26.69 -1.19
C ILE A 741 25.10 -27.01 -0.98
N MET A 742 24.71 -27.44 0.23
CA MET A 742 23.29 -27.66 0.56
C MET A 742 22.46 -26.38 0.35
N ASN A 743 22.98 -25.21 0.72
CA ASN A 743 22.28 -23.93 0.51
C ASN A 743 22.22 -23.51 -0.96
N GLU A 744 23.30 -23.71 -1.73
CA GLU A 744 23.41 -23.36 -3.14
C GLU A 744 22.44 -24.23 -3.98
N THR A 745 22.33 -25.51 -3.66
CA THR A 745 21.53 -26.48 -4.40
C THR A 745 20.07 -26.56 -3.95
N ALA A 746 19.70 -25.98 -2.81
CA ALA A 746 18.35 -26.07 -2.23
C ALA A 746 17.20 -25.58 -3.13
N GLY A 747 17.50 -24.75 -4.13
CA GLY A 747 16.53 -24.23 -5.12
C GLY A 747 16.53 -24.98 -6.44
N ILE A 748 17.42 -25.93 -6.66
CA ILE A 748 17.51 -26.69 -7.89
C ILE A 748 16.57 -27.90 -7.80
N ALA A 749 15.55 -27.91 -8.68
CA ALA A 749 14.48 -28.89 -8.60
C ALA A 749 14.92 -30.28 -9.10
N ASP A 750 15.77 -30.33 -10.15
CA ASP A 750 16.27 -31.59 -10.67
C ASP A 750 17.48 -32.07 -9.84
N PRO A 751 17.45 -33.28 -9.24
CA PRO A 751 18.56 -33.79 -8.46
C PRO A 751 19.85 -33.97 -9.27
N HIS A 752 19.75 -34.27 -10.58
CA HIS A 752 20.93 -34.40 -11.43
C HIS A 752 21.61 -33.05 -11.69
N ASP A 753 20.84 -32.00 -11.93
CA ASP A 753 21.37 -30.64 -12.05
C ASP A 753 21.96 -30.16 -10.72
N ALA A 754 21.33 -30.51 -9.59
CA ALA A 754 21.84 -30.19 -8.27
C ALA A 754 23.19 -30.87 -7.97
N VAL A 755 23.34 -32.16 -8.35
CA VAL A 755 24.61 -32.90 -8.21
C VAL A 755 25.67 -32.37 -9.19
N ALA A 756 25.27 -31.92 -10.36
CA ALA A 756 26.18 -31.35 -11.37
C ALA A 756 26.56 -29.88 -11.07
N HIS A 757 25.98 -29.29 -10.01
CA HIS A 757 26.27 -27.89 -9.63
C HIS A 757 27.73 -27.72 -9.26
N ASP A 758 28.45 -26.87 -10.01
CA ASP A 758 29.84 -26.55 -9.79
C ASP A 758 29.94 -25.48 -8.69
N SER A 759 30.29 -25.92 -7.49
CA SER A 759 30.46 -25.04 -6.34
C SER A 759 31.95 -24.71 -6.13
N PRO A 760 32.36 -23.43 -6.18
CA PRO A 760 33.73 -23.02 -5.87
C PRO A 760 34.17 -23.43 -4.45
N ALA A 761 33.25 -23.71 -3.54
CA ALA A 761 33.56 -24.19 -2.20
C ALA A 761 34.24 -25.58 -2.20
N LEU A 762 34.02 -26.40 -3.23
CA LEU A 762 34.73 -27.68 -3.40
C LEU A 762 36.22 -27.45 -3.70
N ASP A 763 36.55 -26.47 -4.53
CA ASP A 763 37.92 -26.11 -4.83
C ASP A 763 38.65 -25.61 -3.58
N ASP A 764 37.99 -24.79 -2.76
CA ASP A 764 38.51 -24.34 -1.47
C ASP A 764 38.78 -25.51 -0.53
N LEU A 765 37.89 -26.52 -0.49
CA LEU A 765 38.10 -27.72 0.33
C LEU A 765 39.31 -28.53 -0.18
N LEU A 766 39.42 -28.75 -1.49
CA LEU A 766 40.51 -29.53 -2.08
C LEU A 766 41.88 -28.91 -1.82
N LEU A 767 41.95 -27.62 -1.61
CA LEU A 767 43.20 -26.88 -1.31
C LEU A 767 43.43 -26.67 0.21
N SER A 768 42.49 -27.12 1.05
CA SER A 768 42.56 -26.85 2.51
C SER A 768 43.57 -27.69 3.27
N GLU A 769 44.16 -27.10 4.33
CA GLU A 769 44.99 -27.84 5.29
C GLU A 769 44.19 -28.94 6.01
N ASP A 770 42.90 -28.69 6.27
CA ASP A 770 42.01 -29.64 6.95
C ASP A 770 41.82 -30.91 6.13
N MET A 771 41.72 -30.84 4.79
CA MET A 771 41.66 -32.03 3.95
C MET A 771 42.94 -32.82 3.99
N ALA A 772 44.07 -32.14 3.91
CA ALA A 772 45.36 -32.79 3.97
C ALA A 772 45.59 -33.47 5.34
N GLU A 773 45.22 -32.78 6.42
CA GLU A 773 45.30 -33.31 7.79
C GLU A 773 44.35 -34.52 7.99
N GLY A 774 43.13 -34.45 7.50
CA GLY A 774 42.15 -35.54 7.61
C GLY A 774 42.64 -36.83 6.97
N LEU A 775 43.21 -36.71 5.76
CA LEU A 775 43.80 -37.87 5.06
C LEU A 775 45.04 -38.44 5.76
N ALA A 776 45.92 -37.57 6.27
CA ALA A 776 47.11 -37.97 7.01
C ALA A 776 46.72 -38.64 8.34
N ALA A 777 45.84 -38.03 9.13
CA ALA A 777 45.38 -38.57 10.40
C ALA A 777 44.70 -39.93 10.25
N PHE A 778 43.88 -40.11 9.18
CA PHE A 778 43.28 -41.40 8.86
C PHE A 778 44.31 -42.47 8.53
N ALA A 779 45.28 -42.14 7.71
CA ALA A 779 46.37 -43.10 7.35
C ALA A 779 47.21 -43.47 8.54
N GLU A 780 47.50 -42.50 9.44
CA GLU A 780 48.29 -42.67 10.65
C GLU A 780 47.50 -43.22 11.83
N LYS A 781 46.18 -43.39 11.73
CA LYS A 781 45.25 -43.85 12.80
C LYS A 781 45.32 -43.00 14.07
N ARG A 782 45.45 -41.68 13.92
CA ARG A 782 45.45 -40.70 15.00
C ARG A 782 44.24 -39.76 14.92
N THR A 783 43.96 -39.04 15.99
CA THR A 783 42.96 -37.96 15.97
C THR A 783 43.48 -36.79 15.14
N PRO A 784 42.69 -36.24 14.22
CA PRO A 784 43.06 -35.07 13.45
C PRO A 784 43.09 -33.80 14.31
N HIS A 785 43.88 -32.83 13.85
CA HIS A 785 43.97 -31.49 14.44
C HIS A 785 43.46 -30.47 13.43
N TRP A 786 42.19 -30.11 13.52
CA TRP A 786 41.58 -29.21 12.60
C TRP A 786 41.99 -27.75 12.78
N ARG A 787 42.04 -26.97 11.71
CA ARG A 787 42.51 -25.57 11.71
C ARG A 787 41.52 -24.61 11.01
N ASN A 788 40.49 -25.11 10.38
CA ASN A 788 39.50 -24.35 9.60
C ASN A 788 40.14 -23.53 8.41
N ARG A 789 41.15 -24.09 7.78
CA ARG A 789 41.87 -23.45 6.67
C ARG A 789 42.48 -24.47 5.72
#